data_054264b658d9d8e7776a3850ab86cc95
#
_entry.id   054264b658d9d8e7776a3850ab86cc95
#
_cell.length_a   1.000
_cell.length_b   1.000
_cell.length_c   1.000
_cell.angle_alpha   90.00
_cell.angle_beta   90.00
_cell.angle_gamma   90.00
#
_symmetry.space_group_name_H-M   'P 1'
#
loop_
_entity.id
_entity.type
_entity.pdbx_description
1 polymer ?
#
loop_
_entity_poly.entity_id
_entity_poly.type
_entity_poly.pdbx_seq_one_letter_code
_entity_poly.pdbx_strand_id
1 'polypeptide(L)'
;MRKNIFLIFLIGVIGFAGFSQEKQDAYVDDEGLMRWGHNDEEVKGFGANYSVPFAHGYRSGQKLNVALKEAIDKDVYHFSRLGFDLYRIHVWDTEISDEEGNLLENEHLELFDYLLKKLKERDINFVITPIAYWGNGWPEPDEDTPGFSNKYGKAGSLIEPGAIKAQENYLAQFLNHVNPHTGVAYKNDPNLIAFEISNEPHHKGEPEEVQEFIEKMVSAMKSTGSEKPIFYNVSHSIHLAESYFDAGIDGGTFQWYPTGLGFQKELEGNLLPNVNDYHIPFNDVIEKNNAAKLVYEFDAADVMKSYIYPAMARSFREAGIQIGTHFAYDPTYLAPGNTEYNTHYMNLAYTPQKALALMIAGEVFHQVPVNSDFGVYPENLEFQDFQINYEKDLAVLNSEEKFIYTNTNEIQPKSFKNLKQIAGFGDSEVVKYEGKGAYFLDKLEDGVWRLEVMPDAILVDNPFGSNSLEKTVAVIKWDEWEMSLDLAGLDENFSLEALNKDNEFTPKIEAKSFKIRPGTYLLKTKGAEFDKNSDLDLRFELEEFTAPESTVEKTYVLHQPINELTENSSAEITAEIVSNKEIEKVEAWLQNANTYEAIELENSSAYNYSAEIPENMLKNGFLKYRIIATTDKGKETFPGEVSGSPEDWDFYSEEMFTTQIVKESKPLYIFNAAEDEDYVVGEWSPENNLVPTNNPAEAEYQVKVEKLFEEDVENPEAEPVYDYSFRYNFNRKIAGRKAELNSKDSLMIKARSLTASTDKLQIALVMKNGASFGTSIDLTQETKTYKIDLSSLKPVKTVSLPRPYPSFLPYYFKHSYKGDFELENAEALQFSIGPGIENNELENPHGVGIISVSLE
;
A
#
# COMPACT_ATOMS: atom_id res chain seq x y z
N MET A 1 60.92 68.04 11.31
CA MET A 1 59.98 67.11 12.00
C MET A 1 58.91 66.65 11.01
N ARG A 2 59.12 65.57 10.47
CA ARG A 2 58.12 64.89 9.56
C ARG A 2 57.43 63.78 10.29
N LYS A 3 56.10 63.84 10.47
CA LYS A 3 55.26 62.77 10.98
C LYS A 3 54.80 61.96 9.80
N ASN A 4 55.23 60.70 9.77
CA ASN A 4 54.66 59.67 8.88
C ASN A 4 53.38 59.15 9.47
N ILE A 5 52.26 59.21 8.73
CA ILE A 5 51.00 58.55 9.04
C ILE A 5 50.98 57.26 8.20
N PHE A 6 51.02 56.17 8.90
CA PHE A 6 50.77 54.80 8.32
C PHE A 6 49.25 54.59 8.29
N LEU A 7 48.69 54.45 7.08
CA LEU A 7 47.31 54.07 6.87
C LEU A 7 47.29 52.50 6.77
N ILE A 8 46.71 51.85 7.79
CA ILE A 8 46.47 50.39 7.76
C ILE A 8 45.11 50.17 7.09
N PHE A 9 45.12 49.57 5.89
CA PHE A 9 43.94 49.01 5.25
C PHE A 9 43.56 47.69 5.93
N LEU A 10 42.45 47.68 6.70
CA LEU A 10 41.84 46.49 7.24
C LEU A 10 40.92 45.92 6.16
N ILE A 11 41.35 44.87 5.45
CA ILE A 11 40.50 44.12 4.56
C ILE A 11 39.65 43.19 5.45
N GLY A 12 38.40 43.55 5.67
CA GLY A 12 37.41 42.68 6.29
C GLY A 12 37.03 41.56 5.31
N VAL A 13 37.54 40.38 5.56
CA VAL A 13 37.01 39.19 4.97
C VAL A 13 35.71 38.89 5.71
N ILE A 14 34.57 39.26 5.12
CA ILE A 14 33.26 38.78 5.54
C ILE A 14 33.20 37.30 5.07
N GLY A 15 33.55 36.40 5.98
CA GLY A 15 33.25 35.02 5.80
C GLY A 15 31.73 34.84 5.91
N PHE A 16 31.09 34.46 4.85
CA PHE A 16 29.78 33.81 4.92
C PHE A 16 29.98 32.49 5.66
N ALA A 17 29.78 32.49 6.97
CA ALA A 17 29.51 31.32 7.72
C ALA A 17 28.06 30.95 7.43
N GLY A 18 27.83 30.16 6.41
CA GLY A 18 26.64 29.35 6.35
C GLY A 18 26.70 28.45 7.61
N PHE A 19 25.79 28.65 8.53
CA PHE A 19 25.55 27.70 9.60
C PHE A 19 24.89 26.47 8.96
N SER A 20 25.67 25.59 8.34
CA SER A 20 25.33 24.18 8.30
C SER A 20 25.51 23.71 9.75
N GLN A 21 24.41 23.50 10.42
CA GLN A 21 24.44 22.77 11.68
C GLN A 21 25.05 21.41 11.35
N GLU A 22 26.26 21.10 11.84
CA GLU A 22 26.86 19.78 11.66
C GLU A 22 25.90 18.79 12.31
N LYS A 23 25.12 18.05 11.49
CA LYS A 23 24.38 16.88 11.96
C LYS A 23 25.44 15.90 12.49
N GLN A 24 25.42 15.63 13.77
CA GLN A 24 26.22 14.55 14.34
C GLN A 24 25.58 13.22 13.96
N ASP A 25 26.37 12.17 13.80
CA ASP A 25 25.91 10.84 13.48
C ASP A 25 24.90 10.33 14.52
N ALA A 26 23.97 9.48 14.09
CA ALA A 26 23.08 8.76 14.99
C ALA A 26 23.85 7.66 15.72
N TYR A 27 23.40 7.32 16.92
CA TYR A 27 23.94 6.20 17.71
C TYR A 27 22.79 5.45 18.41
N VAL A 28 23.04 4.22 18.89
CA VAL A 28 22.10 3.45 19.70
C VAL A 28 22.52 3.58 21.17
N ASP A 29 21.59 3.97 22.03
CA ASP A 29 21.83 4.16 23.47
C ASP A 29 21.74 2.86 24.29
N ASP A 30 22.01 2.93 25.57
CA ASP A 30 21.95 1.78 26.50
C ASP A 30 20.50 1.26 26.74
N GLU A 31 19.48 1.95 26.22
CA GLU A 31 18.08 1.52 26.27
C GLU A 31 17.61 0.89 24.94
N GLY A 32 18.49 0.75 23.96
CA GLY A 32 18.19 0.22 22.62
C GLY A 32 17.41 1.20 21.74
N LEU A 33 17.60 2.50 21.96
CA LEU A 33 16.98 3.53 21.14
C LEU A 33 18.04 4.24 20.30
N MET A 34 17.75 4.40 19.02
CA MET A 34 18.55 5.21 18.12
C MET A 34 18.33 6.69 18.43
N ARG A 35 19.41 7.43 18.65
CA ARG A 35 19.41 8.85 19.01
C ARG A 35 20.33 9.68 18.14
N TRP A 36 19.98 10.96 17.99
CA TRP A 36 20.86 11.94 17.37
C TRP A 36 22.00 12.34 18.31
N GLY A 37 23.24 12.21 17.86
CA GLY A 37 24.42 12.56 18.67
C GLY A 37 24.55 14.03 19.05
N HIS A 38 23.84 14.95 18.40
CA HIS A 38 23.91 16.39 18.67
C HIS A 38 22.95 16.88 19.76
N ASN A 39 21.83 16.17 20.03
CA ASN A 39 20.81 16.61 20.98
C ASN A 39 20.20 15.48 21.82
N ASP A 40 20.64 14.23 21.65
CA ASP A 40 20.14 13.02 22.30
C ASP A 40 18.63 12.74 22.09
N GLU A 41 17.99 13.41 21.12
CA GLU A 41 16.60 13.13 20.75
C GLU A 41 16.48 11.81 20.00
N GLU A 42 15.31 11.16 20.16
CA GLU A 42 14.97 9.95 19.41
C GLU A 42 15.07 10.20 17.90
N VAL A 43 15.78 9.33 17.19
CA VAL A 43 15.74 9.31 15.72
C VAL A 43 14.38 8.75 15.31
N LYS A 44 13.61 9.58 14.63
CA LYS A 44 12.33 9.24 14.01
C LYS A 44 12.46 9.45 12.52
N GLY A 45 11.81 8.62 11.75
CA GLY A 45 11.84 8.77 10.29
C GLY A 45 10.81 7.89 9.62
N PHE A 46 10.31 8.39 8.49
CA PHE A 46 9.38 7.66 7.66
C PHE A 46 9.59 7.97 6.19
N GLY A 47 9.48 6.94 5.34
CA GLY A 47 9.63 7.14 3.91
C GLY A 47 9.41 5.89 3.10
N ALA A 48 10.17 5.73 2.03
CA ALA A 48 9.96 4.66 1.07
C ALA A 48 11.26 4.02 0.59
N ASN A 49 11.14 2.80 0.12
CA ASN A 49 12.11 2.14 -0.77
C ASN A 49 11.90 2.65 -2.20
N TYR A 50 12.98 2.82 -2.95
CA TYR A 50 12.97 3.27 -4.34
C TYR A 50 14.18 2.74 -5.08
N SER A 51 13.98 2.02 -6.17
CA SER A 51 14.98 1.14 -6.80
C SER A 51 15.59 1.66 -8.10
N VAL A 52 15.18 2.83 -8.60
CA VAL A 52 15.50 3.32 -9.96
C VAL A 52 16.96 3.19 -10.42
N PRO A 53 18.01 3.38 -9.59
CA PRO A 53 19.37 3.14 -10.02
C PRO A 53 19.66 1.69 -10.43
N PHE A 54 18.78 0.75 -10.07
CA PHE A 54 19.04 -0.68 -10.13
C PHE A 54 17.89 -1.48 -10.76
N ALA A 55 18.20 -2.73 -11.12
CA ALA A 55 17.28 -3.80 -11.46
C ALA A 55 16.21 -3.39 -12.49
N HIS A 56 14.95 -3.79 -12.25
CA HIS A 56 13.87 -3.54 -13.19
C HIS A 56 13.62 -2.05 -13.43
N GLY A 57 13.72 -1.20 -12.42
CA GLY A 57 13.62 0.25 -12.58
C GLY A 57 14.61 0.79 -13.60
N TYR A 58 15.89 0.45 -13.47
CA TYR A 58 16.93 0.84 -14.43
C TYR A 58 16.67 0.26 -15.82
N ARG A 59 16.49 -1.07 -15.93
CA ARG A 59 16.31 -1.74 -17.23
C ARG A 59 15.08 -1.26 -17.99
N SER A 60 13.99 -1.02 -17.29
CA SER A 60 12.75 -0.48 -17.87
C SER A 60 12.92 0.96 -18.32
N GLY A 61 13.62 1.79 -17.54
CA GLY A 61 13.99 3.14 -17.93
C GLY A 61 14.78 3.18 -19.22
N GLN A 62 15.74 2.27 -19.38
CA GLN A 62 16.49 2.10 -20.64
C GLN A 62 15.56 1.68 -21.81
N LYS A 63 14.69 0.68 -21.62
CA LYS A 63 13.72 0.22 -22.63
C LYS A 63 12.77 1.34 -23.09
N LEU A 64 12.30 2.15 -22.14
CA LEU A 64 11.39 3.27 -22.37
C LEU A 64 12.11 4.57 -22.79
N ASN A 65 13.45 4.54 -22.85
CA ASN A 65 14.30 5.70 -23.16
C ASN A 65 14.04 6.90 -22.22
N VAL A 66 13.93 6.62 -20.93
CA VAL A 66 13.71 7.63 -19.87
C VAL A 66 15.05 8.26 -19.48
N ALA A 67 15.06 9.57 -19.26
CA ALA A 67 16.19 10.28 -18.65
C ALA A 67 16.16 10.03 -17.13
N LEU A 68 16.88 9.00 -16.65
CA LEU A 68 16.76 8.50 -15.27
C LEU A 68 17.07 9.56 -14.20
N LYS A 69 17.99 10.49 -14.46
CA LYS A 69 18.24 11.61 -13.51
C LYS A 69 17.03 12.55 -13.39
N GLU A 70 16.34 12.82 -14.50
CA GLU A 70 15.10 13.62 -14.46
C GLU A 70 13.96 12.86 -13.75
N ALA A 71 13.89 11.54 -13.91
CA ALA A 71 12.95 10.70 -13.18
C ALA A 71 13.23 10.74 -11.67
N ILE A 72 14.48 10.59 -11.26
CA ILE A 72 14.92 10.73 -9.86
C ILE A 72 14.53 12.12 -9.30
N ASP A 73 14.79 13.20 -10.03
CA ASP A 73 14.43 14.56 -9.59
C ASP A 73 12.93 14.71 -9.32
N LYS A 74 12.10 14.15 -10.20
CA LYS A 74 10.63 14.17 -10.08
C LYS A 74 10.14 13.35 -8.87
N ASP A 75 10.63 12.14 -8.72
CA ASP A 75 10.21 11.23 -7.65
C ASP A 75 10.70 11.72 -6.27
N VAL A 76 11.90 12.26 -6.18
CA VAL A 76 12.42 12.88 -4.94
C VAL A 76 11.64 14.15 -4.56
N TYR A 77 11.10 14.90 -5.54
CA TYR A 77 10.13 15.96 -5.26
C TYR A 77 8.88 15.39 -4.59
N HIS A 78 8.32 14.29 -5.12
CA HIS A 78 7.15 13.65 -4.52
C HIS A 78 7.43 13.20 -3.08
N PHE A 79 8.63 12.67 -2.79
CA PHE A 79 8.99 12.30 -1.41
C PHE A 79 8.94 13.51 -0.47
N SER A 80 9.53 14.62 -0.88
CA SER A 80 9.49 15.85 -0.07
C SER A 80 8.07 16.40 0.07
N ARG A 81 7.23 16.30 -0.98
CA ARG A 81 5.82 16.74 -0.94
C ARG A 81 4.98 15.91 0.03
N LEU A 82 5.24 14.60 0.10
CA LEU A 82 4.61 13.70 1.05
C LEU A 82 5.18 13.80 2.48
N GLY A 83 6.18 14.66 2.69
CA GLY A 83 6.83 14.81 4.00
C GLY A 83 7.72 13.62 4.38
N PHE A 84 8.08 12.75 3.44
CA PHE A 84 9.03 11.68 3.69
C PHE A 84 10.40 12.26 4.02
N ASP A 85 11.00 11.79 5.10
CA ASP A 85 12.30 12.22 5.59
C ASP A 85 13.30 11.06 5.72
N LEU A 86 12.90 9.90 5.24
CA LEU A 86 13.74 8.71 5.22
C LEU A 86 13.64 7.98 3.87
N TYR A 87 14.75 7.47 3.42
CA TYR A 87 14.88 6.58 2.27
C TYR A 87 15.62 5.32 2.69
N ARG A 88 15.21 4.16 2.16
CA ARG A 88 15.96 2.92 2.31
C ARG A 88 16.01 2.19 0.98
N ILE A 89 17.10 1.53 0.72
CA ILE A 89 17.21 0.54 -0.35
C ILE A 89 18.20 -0.56 0.00
N HIS A 90 17.93 -1.76 -0.45
CA HIS A 90 18.92 -2.78 -0.65
C HIS A 90 19.59 -2.56 -2.01
N VAL A 91 20.90 -2.33 -1.98
CA VAL A 91 21.68 -2.09 -3.18
C VAL A 91 21.92 -3.42 -3.89
N TRP A 92 21.69 -3.45 -5.19
CA TRP A 92 22.00 -4.64 -5.99
C TRP A 92 23.51 -4.78 -6.18
N ASP A 93 24.16 -5.43 -5.20
CA ASP A 93 25.59 -5.76 -5.22
C ASP A 93 26.00 -6.51 -6.49
N THR A 94 25.08 -7.29 -7.06
CA THR A 94 25.26 -7.96 -8.36
C THR A 94 25.58 -7.01 -9.51
N GLU A 95 25.08 -5.77 -9.47
CA GLU A 95 25.23 -4.78 -10.53
C GLU A 95 26.43 -3.85 -10.35
N ILE A 96 26.97 -3.74 -9.12
CA ILE A 96 28.07 -2.83 -8.79
C ILE A 96 29.29 -3.52 -8.15
N SER A 97 29.39 -4.84 -8.24
CA SER A 97 30.56 -5.58 -7.78
C SER A 97 31.04 -6.62 -8.78
N ASP A 98 32.27 -7.09 -8.62
CA ASP A 98 32.81 -8.27 -9.32
C ASP A 98 32.80 -9.51 -8.40
N GLU A 99 33.28 -10.65 -8.94
CA GLU A 99 33.33 -11.94 -8.21
C GLU A 99 34.21 -11.93 -6.95
N GLU A 100 35.15 -11.05 -6.87
CA GLU A 100 36.06 -10.85 -5.74
C GLU A 100 35.58 -9.78 -4.75
N GLY A 101 34.41 -9.16 -5.03
CA GLY A 101 33.83 -8.09 -4.24
C GLY A 101 34.53 -6.75 -4.42
N ASN A 102 35.17 -6.50 -5.57
CA ASN A 102 35.64 -5.16 -5.88
C ASN A 102 34.46 -4.31 -6.35
N LEU A 103 34.39 -3.09 -5.81
CA LEU A 103 33.35 -2.12 -6.21
C LEU A 103 33.61 -1.63 -7.64
N LEU A 104 32.58 -1.63 -8.48
CA LEU A 104 32.65 -1.18 -9.87
C LEU A 104 32.11 0.25 -9.99
N GLU A 105 32.93 1.13 -10.56
CA GLU A 105 32.49 2.48 -10.95
C GLU A 105 31.75 2.40 -12.29
N ASN A 106 30.42 2.34 -12.25
CA ASN A 106 29.56 2.21 -13.42
C ASN A 106 28.33 3.14 -13.34
N GLU A 107 27.44 3.07 -14.32
CA GLU A 107 26.27 3.94 -14.40
C GLU A 107 25.30 3.72 -13.22
N HIS A 108 25.15 2.50 -12.71
CA HIS A 108 24.31 2.22 -11.54
C HIS A 108 24.83 2.95 -10.30
N LEU A 109 26.12 2.86 -10.01
CA LEU A 109 26.72 3.54 -8.86
C LEU A 109 26.67 5.06 -9.02
N GLU A 110 26.86 5.58 -10.24
CA GLU A 110 26.77 7.02 -10.52
C GLU A 110 25.35 7.56 -10.33
N LEU A 111 24.33 6.82 -10.77
CA LEU A 111 22.93 7.18 -10.55
C LEU A 111 22.56 7.08 -9.06
N PHE A 112 23.10 6.11 -8.35
CA PHE A 112 22.89 5.99 -6.91
C PHE A 112 23.52 7.18 -6.16
N ASP A 113 24.75 7.55 -6.49
CA ASP A 113 25.40 8.74 -5.96
C ASP A 113 24.59 10.01 -6.23
N TYR A 114 24.02 10.12 -7.43
CA TYR A 114 23.15 11.21 -7.80
C TYR A 114 21.85 11.25 -6.96
N LEU A 115 21.20 10.10 -6.78
CA LEU A 115 20.00 9.98 -5.96
C LEU A 115 20.29 10.41 -4.51
N LEU A 116 21.37 9.94 -3.89
CA LEU A 116 21.76 10.32 -2.53
C LEU A 116 21.98 11.82 -2.42
N LYS A 117 22.61 12.46 -3.42
CA LYS A 117 22.73 13.92 -3.47
C LYS A 117 21.36 14.61 -3.48
N LYS A 118 20.41 14.11 -4.31
CA LYS A 118 19.08 14.74 -4.44
C LYS A 118 18.26 14.59 -3.15
N LEU A 119 18.36 13.46 -2.47
CA LEU A 119 17.76 13.25 -1.16
C LEU A 119 18.32 14.24 -0.13
N LYS A 120 19.64 14.42 -0.10
CA LYS A 120 20.31 15.39 0.80
C LYS A 120 19.86 16.84 0.54
N GLU A 121 19.70 17.22 -0.71
CA GLU A 121 19.23 18.56 -1.09
C GLU A 121 17.85 18.88 -0.50
N ARG A 122 17.08 17.85 -0.10
CA ARG A 122 15.74 17.96 0.50
C ARG A 122 15.69 17.51 1.98
N ASP A 123 16.85 17.40 2.61
CA ASP A 123 16.97 16.98 4.01
C ASP A 123 16.31 15.61 4.30
N ILE A 124 16.41 14.68 3.34
CA ILE A 124 15.97 13.29 3.47
C ILE A 124 17.16 12.45 3.91
N ASN A 125 17.03 11.74 5.03
CA ASN A 125 18.02 10.81 5.53
C ASN A 125 17.89 9.46 4.84
N PHE A 126 18.87 8.58 5.00
CA PHE A 126 18.81 7.26 4.39
C PHE A 126 19.45 6.17 5.25
N VAL A 127 18.89 4.97 5.14
CA VAL A 127 19.45 3.71 5.61
C VAL A 127 19.84 2.90 4.38
N ILE A 128 21.06 2.42 4.29
CA ILE A 128 21.53 1.67 3.13
C ILE A 128 21.84 0.24 3.53
N THR A 129 21.33 -0.70 2.72
CA THR A 129 21.64 -2.12 2.78
C THR A 129 22.55 -2.47 1.62
N PRO A 130 23.90 -2.57 1.81
CA PRO A 130 24.84 -2.72 0.71
C PRO A 130 24.71 -4.00 -0.11
N ILE A 131 24.12 -5.06 0.45
CA ILE A 131 24.07 -6.38 -0.17
C ILE A 131 22.62 -6.86 -0.29
N ALA A 132 22.18 -7.11 -1.53
CA ALA A 132 20.87 -7.72 -1.80
C ALA A 132 20.95 -9.24 -1.95
N TYR A 133 22.07 -9.81 -2.30
CA TYR A 133 22.35 -11.21 -2.66
C TYR A 133 21.79 -11.67 -4.02
N TRP A 134 20.86 -10.96 -4.59
CA TRP A 134 20.31 -11.23 -5.94
C TRP A 134 19.91 -9.90 -6.59
N GLY A 135 19.55 -9.95 -7.84
CA GLY A 135 18.64 -8.99 -8.42
C GLY A 135 17.24 -9.23 -7.83
N ASN A 136 16.25 -8.50 -8.26
CA ASN A 136 14.91 -8.77 -7.77
C ASN A 136 14.24 -10.00 -8.43
N GLY A 137 14.78 -10.50 -9.55
CA GLY A 137 14.18 -11.63 -10.29
C GLY A 137 12.75 -11.37 -10.77
N TRP A 138 12.27 -10.18 -10.61
CA TRP A 138 10.89 -9.77 -10.86
C TRP A 138 10.86 -8.38 -11.52
N PRO A 139 10.01 -8.15 -12.50
CA PRO A 139 9.06 -9.10 -13.13
C PRO A 139 9.73 -9.96 -14.22
N GLU A 140 11.02 -9.82 -14.45
CA GLU A 140 11.84 -10.57 -15.40
C GLU A 140 13.07 -11.18 -14.73
N PRO A 141 13.66 -12.26 -15.27
CA PRO A 141 14.89 -12.81 -14.72
C PRO A 141 16.00 -11.77 -14.64
N ASP A 142 16.83 -11.86 -13.61
CA ASP A 142 18.00 -11.00 -13.44
C ASP A 142 19.01 -11.18 -14.59
N GLU A 143 19.71 -10.11 -14.91
CA GLU A 143 20.80 -10.16 -15.86
C GLU A 143 22.02 -10.91 -15.26
N ASP A 144 22.77 -11.57 -16.12
CA ASP A 144 24.04 -12.18 -15.76
C ASP A 144 25.11 -11.08 -15.60
N THR A 145 25.37 -10.70 -14.35
CA THR A 145 26.34 -9.65 -13.98
C THR A 145 27.55 -10.27 -13.28
N PRO A 146 28.71 -9.58 -13.22
CA PRO A 146 29.93 -10.12 -12.63
C PRO A 146 29.93 -10.20 -11.10
N GLY A 147 28.87 -9.76 -10.42
CA GLY A 147 28.80 -9.68 -8.97
C GLY A 147 29.00 -11.01 -8.22
N PHE A 148 29.61 -10.96 -7.04
CA PHE A 148 29.86 -12.15 -6.23
C PHE A 148 28.57 -12.91 -5.88
N SER A 149 27.46 -12.21 -5.69
CA SER A 149 26.18 -12.86 -5.37
C SER A 149 25.63 -13.66 -6.55
N ASN A 150 25.87 -13.26 -7.80
CA ASN A 150 25.55 -14.06 -8.97
C ASN A 150 26.37 -15.35 -9.05
N LYS A 151 27.65 -15.26 -8.71
CA LYS A 151 28.53 -16.43 -8.73
C LYS A 151 28.15 -17.48 -7.69
N TYR A 152 27.86 -17.07 -6.47
CA TYR A 152 27.63 -17.96 -5.34
C TYR A 152 26.15 -18.22 -5.05
N GLY A 153 25.26 -17.37 -5.55
CA GLY A 153 23.84 -17.35 -5.18
C GLY A 153 23.64 -16.92 -3.72
N LYS A 154 22.40 -16.65 -3.33
CA LYS A 154 22.06 -16.21 -1.96
C LYS A 154 22.57 -17.21 -0.89
N ALA A 155 22.24 -18.50 -1.03
CA ALA A 155 22.64 -19.51 -0.06
C ALA A 155 24.16 -19.70 0.01
N GLY A 156 24.86 -19.72 -1.13
CA GLY A 156 26.33 -19.82 -1.18
C GLY A 156 27.01 -18.58 -0.62
N SER A 157 26.44 -17.41 -0.78
CA SER A 157 26.97 -16.16 -0.22
C SER A 157 27.05 -16.18 1.30
N LEU A 158 26.20 -16.94 1.96
CA LEU A 158 26.16 -17.04 3.43
C LEU A 158 27.15 -18.04 4.01
N ILE A 159 27.70 -19.01 3.23
CA ILE A 159 28.48 -20.11 3.73
C ILE A 159 29.84 -20.31 3.02
N GLU A 160 29.96 -19.94 1.75
CA GLU A 160 31.17 -20.19 0.97
C GLU A 160 32.29 -19.22 1.37
N PRO A 161 33.51 -19.73 1.77
CA PRO A 161 34.60 -18.87 2.22
C PRO A 161 35.01 -17.80 1.19
N GLY A 162 34.92 -18.12 -0.10
CA GLY A 162 35.19 -17.18 -1.18
C GLY A 162 34.19 -16.04 -1.23
N ALA A 163 32.90 -16.34 -1.03
CA ALA A 163 31.83 -15.35 -1.00
C ALA A 163 31.91 -14.47 0.24
N ILE A 164 32.20 -15.05 1.40
CA ILE A 164 32.40 -14.31 2.67
C ILE A 164 33.50 -13.27 2.48
N LYS A 165 34.68 -13.71 1.93
CA LYS A 165 35.78 -12.80 1.67
C LYS A 165 35.45 -11.70 0.65
N ALA A 166 34.66 -12.01 -0.40
CA ALA A 166 34.22 -11.04 -1.36
C ALA A 166 33.30 -9.98 -0.70
N GLN A 167 32.39 -10.39 0.19
CA GLN A 167 31.55 -9.47 0.95
C GLN A 167 32.33 -8.58 1.89
N GLU A 168 33.34 -9.13 2.63
CA GLU A 168 34.23 -8.31 3.47
C GLU A 168 34.93 -7.22 2.64
N ASN A 169 35.46 -7.59 1.46
CA ASN A 169 36.11 -6.66 0.54
C ASN A 169 35.16 -5.59 0.00
N TYR A 170 33.99 -6.03 -0.44
CA TYR A 170 32.93 -5.15 -0.99
C TYR A 170 32.46 -4.14 0.05
N LEU A 171 32.09 -4.59 1.25
CA LEU A 171 31.64 -3.72 2.33
C LEU A 171 32.68 -2.66 2.67
N ALA A 172 33.97 -3.05 2.78
CA ALA A 172 35.02 -2.10 3.06
C ALA A 172 35.18 -1.05 1.95
N GLN A 173 35.10 -1.43 0.67
CA GLN A 173 35.17 -0.51 -0.45
C GLN A 173 33.93 0.37 -0.54
N PHE A 174 32.72 -0.19 -0.39
CA PHE A 174 31.45 0.52 -0.45
C PHE A 174 31.38 1.62 0.62
N LEU A 175 31.72 1.34 1.88
CA LEU A 175 31.71 2.34 2.94
C LEU A 175 32.74 3.45 2.71
N ASN A 176 33.87 3.14 2.09
CA ASN A 176 34.93 4.09 1.75
C ASN A 176 34.68 4.83 0.43
N HIS A 177 33.68 4.42 -0.37
CA HIS A 177 33.36 5.11 -1.62
C HIS A 177 33.02 6.57 -1.35
N VAL A 178 33.65 7.46 -2.11
CA VAL A 178 33.42 8.91 -2.00
C VAL A 178 32.43 9.31 -3.11
N ASN A 179 31.22 9.67 -2.71
CA ASN A 179 30.22 10.15 -3.66
C ASN A 179 30.77 11.37 -4.43
N PRO A 180 30.93 11.29 -5.76
CA PRO A 180 31.53 12.36 -6.55
C PRO A 180 30.70 13.65 -6.59
N HIS A 181 29.39 13.56 -6.31
CA HIS A 181 28.50 14.73 -6.29
C HIS A 181 28.53 15.52 -4.99
N THR A 182 28.88 14.86 -3.87
CA THR A 182 28.92 15.46 -2.52
C THR A 182 30.32 15.65 -1.99
N GLY A 183 31.30 14.85 -2.51
CA GLY A 183 32.66 14.81 -2.01
C GLY A 183 32.84 14.13 -0.64
N VAL A 184 31.80 13.42 -0.17
CA VAL A 184 31.77 12.78 1.15
C VAL A 184 31.75 11.25 0.98
N ALA A 185 32.55 10.53 1.77
CA ALA A 185 32.50 9.08 1.79
C ALA A 185 31.21 8.60 2.50
N TYR A 186 30.62 7.49 2.04
CA TYR A 186 29.35 6.98 2.62
C TYR A 186 29.44 6.81 4.13
N LYS A 187 30.53 6.24 4.66
CA LYS A 187 30.75 6.12 6.11
C LYS A 187 30.74 7.43 6.90
N ASN A 188 30.97 8.55 6.23
CA ASN A 188 31.05 9.88 6.84
C ASN A 188 29.85 10.78 6.45
N ASP A 189 28.89 10.27 5.67
CA ASP A 189 27.75 11.07 5.21
C ASP A 189 26.74 11.28 6.37
N PRO A 190 26.49 12.52 6.79
CA PRO A 190 25.62 12.79 7.94
C PRO A 190 24.13 12.46 7.70
N ASN A 191 23.72 12.31 6.45
CA ASN A 191 22.35 11.87 6.11
C ASN A 191 22.22 10.35 6.06
N LEU A 192 23.34 9.61 5.96
CA LEU A 192 23.32 8.17 6.12
C LEU A 192 23.34 7.85 7.62
N ILE A 193 22.16 7.51 8.17
CA ILE A 193 21.98 7.37 9.62
C ILE A 193 22.32 5.98 10.15
N ALA A 194 22.26 4.95 9.30
CA ALA A 194 22.64 3.58 9.64
C ALA A 194 22.93 2.75 8.39
N PHE A 195 23.67 1.66 8.57
CA PHE A 195 23.78 0.58 7.59
C PHE A 195 23.02 -0.65 8.07
N GLU A 196 22.39 -1.35 7.15
CA GLU A 196 21.92 -2.72 7.32
C GLU A 196 22.86 -3.62 6.50
N ILE A 197 23.37 -4.72 7.05
CA ILE A 197 24.43 -5.48 6.38
C ILE A 197 23.94 -6.05 5.05
N SER A 198 22.81 -6.74 5.07
CA SER A 198 22.28 -7.44 3.89
C SER A 198 20.77 -7.61 3.95
N ASN A 199 20.14 -7.76 2.78
CA ASN A 199 18.70 -7.95 2.65
C ASN A 199 18.30 -9.41 2.81
N GLU A 200 17.40 -9.69 3.74
CA GLU A 200 16.75 -11.00 3.95
C GLU A 200 17.69 -12.21 3.93
N PRO A 201 18.77 -12.24 4.73
CA PRO A 201 19.65 -13.39 4.81
C PRO A 201 18.89 -14.59 5.35
N HIS A 202 18.87 -15.69 4.61
CA HIS A 202 18.16 -16.91 4.95
C HIS A 202 19.14 -17.95 5.48
N HIS A 203 19.60 -17.76 6.71
CA HIS A 203 20.57 -18.65 7.34
C HIS A 203 20.00 -20.03 7.63
N LYS A 204 20.81 -21.05 7.34
CA LYS A 204 20.51 -22.47 7.62
C LYS A 204 21.67 -23.18 8.33
N GLY A 205 22.69 -22.40 8.75
CA GLY A 205 23.86 -22.93 9.46
C GLY A 205 23.61 -23.09 10.95
N GLU A 206 24.62 -23.67 11.64
CA GLU A 206 24.63 -23.75 13.10
C GLU A 206 24.78 -22.35 13.72
N PRO A 207 24.25 -22.12 14.93
CA PRO A 207 24.27 -20.80 15.58
C PRO A 207 25.64 -20.12 15.61
N GLU A 208 26.71 -20.88 15.91
CA GLU A 208 28.09 -20.39 16.00
C GLU A 208 28.63 -19.96 14.62
N GLU A 209 28.28 -20.66 13.55
CA GLU A 209 28.70 -20.35 12.18
C GLU A 209 28.02 -19.06 11.69
N VAL A 210 26.76 -18.87 12.03
CA VAL A 210 25.99 -17.69 11.69
C VAL A 210 26.50 -16.47 12.45
N GLN A 211 26.75 -16.61 13.73
CA GLN A 211 27.37 -15.55 14.54
C GLN A 211 28.73 -15.13 13.96
N GLU A 212 29.63 -16.10 13.65
CA GLU A 212 30.95 -15.82 13.05
C GLU A 212 30.82 -15.09 11.71
N PHE A 213 29.85 -15.45 10.88
CA PHE A 213 29.56 -14.76 9.62
C PHE A 213 29.21 -13.27 9.85
N ILE A 214 28.30 -12.99 10.76
CA ILE A 214 27.85 -11.61 11.04
C ILE A 214 29.00 -10.81 11.67
N GLU A 215 29.76 -11.39 12.62
CA GLU A 215 30.94 -10.77 13.21
C GLU A 215 31.99 -10.36 12.16
N LYS A 216 32.18 -11.17 11.11
CA LYS A 216 33.10 -10.83 9.99
C LYS A 216 32.58 -9.62 9.21
N MET A 217 31.28 -9.57 8.91
CA MET A 217 30.67 -8.44 8.19
C MET A 217 30.76 -7.15 9.03
N VAL A 218 30.37 -7.21 10.30
CA VAL A 218 30.50 -6.08 11.25
C VAL A 218 31.96 -5.63 11.35
N SER A 219 32.91 -6.58 11.46
CA SER A 219 34.34 -6.28 11.55
C SER A 219 34.87 -5.60 10.27
N ALA A 220 34.45 -6.07 9.10
CA ALA A 220 34.81 -5.45 7.82
C ALA A 220 34.32 -4.00 7.75
N MET A 221 33.07 -3.73 8.13
CA MET A 221 32.50 -2.39 8.15
C MET A 221 33.18 -1.47 9.17
N LYS A 222 33.36 -1.93 10.40
CA LYS A 222 34.09 -1.18 11.48
C LYS A 222 35.55 -0.92 11.15
N SER A 223 36.21 -1.81 10.37
CA SER A 223 37.60 -1.63 9.94
C SER A 223 37.83 -0.38 9.09
N THR A 224 36.77 0.14 8.44
CA THR A 224 36.81 1.38 7.66
C THR A 224 36.91 2.63 8.53
N GLY A 225 36.67 2.51 9.83
CA GLY A 225 36.57 3.62 10.78
C GLY A 225 35.15 4.23 10.79
N SER A 226 34.13 3.55 10.28
CA SER A 226 32.73 3.97 10.41
C SER A 226 32.27 3.85 11.86
N GLU A 227 31.61 4.88 12.36
CA GLU A 227 30.98 4.93 13.69
C GLU A 227 29.45 4.81 13.58
N LYS A 228 28.91 4.62 12.38
CA LYS A 228 27.47 4.50 12.16
C LYS A 228 26.91 3.18 12.72
N PRO A 229 25.68 3.19 13.26
CA PRO A 229 25.00 1.99 13.68
C PRO A 229 24.90 0.96 12.54
N ILE A 230 25.10 -0.30 12.89
CA ILE A 230 25.06 -1.45 11.98
C ILE A 230 23.90 -2.35 12.39
N PHE A 231 22.94 -2.50 11.51
CA PHE A 231 21.76 -3.34 11.68
C PHE A 231 21.87 -4.64 10.91
N TYR A 232 21.11 -5.63 11.37
CA TYR A 232 20.96 -6.89 10.66
C TYR A 232 19.50 -7.20 10.40
N ASN A 233 19.22 -7.73 9.21
CA ASN A 233 17.87 -8.05 8.79
C ASN A 233 17.41 -9.37 9.41
N VAL A 234 16.30 -9.33 10.16
CA VAL A 234 15.72 -10.49 10.86
C VAL A 234 14.37 -10.83 10.23
N SER A 235 14.42 -11.32 9.01
CA SER A 235 13.23 -11.71 8.23
C SER A 235 12.89 -13.19 8.38
N HIS A 236 13.91 -14.02 8.52
CA HIS A 236 13.84 -15.47 8.56
C HIS A 236 14.70 -16.05 9.68
N SER A 237 14.54 -17.37 9.93
CA SER A 237 15.41 -18.12 10.84
C SER A 237 15.52 -17.49 12.23
N ILE A 238 14.37 -17.07 12.78
CA ILE A 238 14.29 -16.34 14.06
C ILE A 238 14.79 -17.14 15.26
N HIS A 239 14.87 -18.48 15.13
CA HIS A 239 15.51 -19.35 16.13
C HIS A 239 17.01 -19.05 16.30
N LEU A 240 17.63 -18.29 15.37
CA LEU A 240 19.02 -17.83 15.44
C LEU A 240 19.12 -16.39 15.97
N ALA A 241 18.05 -15.80 16.51
CA ALA A 241 18.04 -14.42 16.97
C ALA A 241 19.16 -14.11 17.98
N GLU A 242 19.44 -15.01 18.92
CA GLU A 242 20.56 -14.83 19.86
C GLU A 242 21.90 -14.67 19.11
N SER A 243 22.18 -15.51 18.11
CA SER A 243 23.42 -15.43 17.31
C SER A 243 23.51 -14.13 16.51
N TYR A 244 22.37 -13.60 16.04
CA TYR A 244 22.36 -12.33 15.32
C TYR A 244 22.75 -11.15 16.22
N PHE A 245 22.12 -11.04 17.38
CA PHE A 245 22.36 -9.92 18.29
C PHE A 245 23.67 -10.05 19.08
N ASP A 246 24.08 -11.26 19.47
CA ASP A 246 25.36 -11.50 20.14
C ASP A 246 26.57 -11.26 19.21
N ALA A 247 26.39 -11.17 17.87
CA ALA A 247 27.46 -10.83 16.91
C ALA A 247 27.87 -9.36 16.91
N GLY A 248 27.29 -8.52 17.77
CA GLY A 248 27.68 -7.12 17.97
C GLY A 248 27.14 -6.14 16.95
N ILE A 249 25.94 -6.40 16.44
CA ILE A 249 25.11 -5.45 15.72
C ILE A 249 24.44 -4.47 16.69
N ASP A 250 24.07 -3.29 16.20
CA ASP A 250 23.46 -2.22 17.00
C ASP A 250 21.92 -2.30 16.96
N GLY A 251 21.35 -3.12 16.07
CA GLY A 251 19.89 -3.29 15.98
C GLY A 251 19.44 -4.32 14.97
N GLY A 252 18.15 -4.64 15.03
CA GLY A 252 17.46 -5.51 14.06
C GLY A 252 16.52 -4.73 13.14
N THR A 253 16.41 -5.19 11.90
CA THR A 253 15.44 -4.66 10.95
C THR A 253 14.41 -5.72 10.60
N PHE A 254 13.16 -5.27 10.42
CA PHE A 254 11.98 -6.10 10.29
C PHE A 254 11.16 -5.70 9.08
N GLN A 255 10.26 -6.59 8.66
CA GLN A 255 9.31 -6.35 7.56
C GLN A 255 7.89 -6.67 8.00
N TRP A 256 6.92 -6.15 7.23
CA TRP A 256 5.53 -6.53 7.42
C TRP A 256 4.71 -6.46 6.15
N TYR A 257 4.24 -7.61 5.73
CA TYR A 257 3.23 -7.77 4.70
C TYR A 257 1.99 -8.44 5.31
N PRO A 258 1.08 -7.67 5.92
CA PRO A 258 -0.05 -8.22 6.70
C PRO A 258 -1.06 -8.97 5.84
N THR A 259 -0.99 -8.82 4.53
CA THR A 259 -1.83 -9.49 3.53
C THR A 259 -1.07 -10.53 2.72
N GLY A 260 0.12 -10.95 3.19
CA GLY A 260 1.03 -11.81 2.43
C GLY A 260 1.76 -11.04 1.33
N LEU A 261 2.46 -11.76 0.45
CA LEU A 261 3.32 -11.18 -0.58
C LEU A 261 2.63 -10.95 -1.92
N GLY A 262 1.41 -11.43 -2.10
CA GLY A 262 0.61 -11.15 -3.29
C GLY A 262 -0.48 -12.18 -3.57
N PHE A 263 -1.64 -11.66 -4.00
CA PHE A 263 -2.80 -12.42 -4.44
C PHE A 263 -3.14 -12.15 -5.93
N GLN A 264 -2.49 -11.12 -6.51
CA GLN A 264 -2.65 -10.68 -7.90
C GLN A 264 -4.05 -10.14 -8.26
N LYS A 265 -4.86 -9.84 -7.25
CA LYS A 265 -6.18 -9.20 -7.35
C LYS A 265 -6.40 -8.35 -6.13
N GLU A 266 -7.19 -7.28 -6.23
CA GLU A 266 -7.54 -6.48 -5.07
C GLU A 266 -8.24 -7.33 -4.00
N LEU A 267 -7.72 -7.28 -2.79
CA LEU A 267 -8.31 -7.97 -1.63
C LEU A 267 -9.53 -7.21 -1.14
N GLU A 268 -10.61 -7.94 -0.90
CA GLU A 268 -11.88 -7.40 -0.43
C GLU A 268 -12.06 -7.60 1.08
N GLY A 269 -12.86 -6.72 1.68
CA GLY A 269 -13.23 -6.78 3.08
C GLY A 269 -12.37 -5.93 4.00
N ASN A 270 -12.66 -6.02 5.29
CA ASN A 270 -11.94 -5.29 6.31
C ASN A 270 -10.62 -5.98 6.67
N LEU A 271 -9.51 -5.33 6.40
CA LEU A 271 -8.16 -5.82 6.68
C LEU A 271 -7.52 -5.21 7.94
N LEU A 272 -8.25 -4.34 8.67
CA LEU A 272 -7.75 -3.81 9.96
C LEU A 272 -7.47 -4.90 11.00
N PRO A 273 -8.21 -6.02 11.04
CA PRO A 273 -7.83 -7.16 11.86
C PRO A 273 -6.41 -7.68 11.62
N ASN A 274 -5.94 -7.64 10.37
CA ASN A 274 -4.61 -8.12 9.99
C ASN A 274 -3.47 -7.22 10.48
N VAL A 275 -3.78 -5.97 10.85
CA VAL A 275 -2.79 -4.96 11.27
C VAL A 275 -2.99 -4.51 12.73
N ASN A 276 -3.68 -5.30 13.50
CA ASN A 276 -3.97 -4.95 14.90
C ASN A 276 -2.74 -4.99 15.81
N ASP A 277 -1.79 -5.90 15.54
CA ASP A 277 -0.67 -6.19 16.43
C ASP A 277 0.56 -6.62 15.61
N TYR A 278 1.71 -5.97 15.85
CA TYR A 278 3.00 -6.38 15.32
C TYR A 278 3.83 -6.96 16.47
N HIS A 279 3.85 -8.27 16.60
CA HIS A 279 4.50 -8.96 17.69
C HIS A 279 5.85 -9.56 17.30
N ILE A 280 6.91 -9.21 18.03
CA ILE A 280 8.25 -9.78 17.86
C ILE A 280 8.46 -10.83 18.96
N PRO A 281 8.44 -12.14 18.67
CA PRO A 281 8.47 -13.18 19.69
C PRO A 281 9.82 -13.28 20.46
N PHE A 282 10.90 -12.73 19.91
CA PHE A 282 12.25 -12.69 20.51
C PHE A 282 12.64 -11.27 20.98
N ASN A 283 11.66 -10.45 21.36
CA ASN A 283 11.91 -9.08 21.83
C ASN A 283 12.81 -9.03 23.08
N ASP A 284 12.78 -10.06 23.93
CA ASP A 284 13.65 -10.20 25.10
C ASP A 284 15.14 -10.33 24.72
N VAL A 285 15.46 -10.98 23.60
CA VAL A 285 16.83 -11.04 23.05
C VAL A 285 17.28 -9.65 22.60
N ILE A 286 16.41 -8.90 21.95
CA ILE A 286 16.68 -7.52 21.50
C ILE A 286 16.96 -6.61 22.71
N GLU A 287 16.09 -6.66 23.72
CA GLU A 287 16.25 -5.87 24.96
C GLU A 287 17.51 -6.26 25.74
N LYS A 288 17.83 -7.56 25.84
CA LYS A 288 19.07 -8.05 26.48
C LYS A 288 20.34 -7.45 25.85
N ASN A 289 20.30 -7.20 24.54
CA ASN A 289 21.42 -6.66 23.79
C ASN A 289 21.39 -5.13 23.64
N ASN A 290 20.41 -4.44 24.23
CA ASN A 290 20.16 -3.00 24.06
C ASN A 290 20.14 -2.61 22.55
N ALA A 291 19.46 -3.39 21.74
CA ALA A 291 19.46 -3.23 20.30
C ALA A 291 18.23 -2.45 19.81
N ALA A 292 18.41 -1.58 18.81
CA ALA A 292 17.31 -0.79 18.24
C ALA A 292 16.48 -1.61 17.24
N LYS A 293 15.24 -1.13 16.95
CA LYS A 293 14.29 -1.78 16.05
C LYS A 293 13.85 -0.84 14.94
N LEU A 294 13.99 -1.27 13.69
CA LEU A 294 13.57 -0.53 12.48
C LEU A 294 12.73 -1.44 11.60
N VAL A 295 11.81 -0.86 10.81
CA VAL A 295 11.11 -1.57 9.72
C VAL A 295 11.71 -1.14 8.38
N TYR A 296 12.36 -2.08 7.70
CA TYR A 296 13.02 -1.82 6.42
C TYR A 296 12.08 -1.90 5.23
N GLU A 297 11.03 -2.73 5.32
CA GLU A 297 10.01 -2.91 4.29
C GLU A 297 8.66 -3.20 4.91
N PHE A 298 7.62 -2.58 4.37
CA PHE A 298 6.24 -2.93 4.69
C PHE A 298 5.28 -2.46 3.61
N ASP A 299 4.24 -3.23 3.34
CA ASP A 299 3.06 -2.83 2.59
C ASP A 299 1.91 -3.82 2.84
N ALA A 300 0.68 -3.37 2.63
CA ALA A 300 -0.46 -4.24 2.46
C ALA A 300 -0.57 -4.61 0.98
N ALA A 301 0.08 -5.71 0.58
CA ALA A 301 0.08 -6.17 -0.81
C ALA A 301 -1.34 -6.40 -1.33
N ASP A 302 -1.59 -6.07 -2.59
CA ASP A 302 -2.89 -6.18 -3.27
C ASP A 302 -4.03 -5.36 -2.62
N VAL A 303 -3.69 -4.25 -1.96
CA VAL A 303 -4.66 -3.39 -1.27
C VAL A 303 -4.51 -1.94 -1.74
N MET A 304 -5.59 -1.39 -2.32
CA MET A 304 -5.67 0.03 -2.68
C MET A 304 -6.22 0.92 -1.55
N LYS A 305 -6.67 0.32 -0.45
CA LYS A 305 -7.34 1.05 0.64
C LYS A 305 -6.38 1.90 1.45
N SER A 306 -6.83 3.11 1.76
CA SER A 306 -6.03 4.11 2.48
C SER A 306 -6.01 3.93 4.00
N TYR A 307 -7.08 3.38 4.56
CA TYR A 307 -7.27 3.28 6.02
C TYR A 307 -6.21 2.42 6.73
N ILE A 308 -5.55 1.49 6.02
CA ILE A 308 -4.71 0.46 6.65
C ILE A 308 -3.33 0.99 7.12
N TYR A 309 -2.74 1.96 6.41
CA TYR A 309 -1.35 2.40 6.65
C TYR A 309 -1.12 3.11 7.98
N PRO A 310 -1.98 4.04 8.44
CA PRO A 310 -1.84 4.61 9.78
C PRO A 310 -2.05 3.59 10.90
N ALA A 311 -2.85 2.53 10.66
CA ALA A 311 -2.99 1.42 11.59
C ALA A 311 -1.71 0.59 11.69
N MET A 312 -1.04 0.32 10.55
CA MET A 312 0.27 -0.34 10.55
C MET A 312 1.31 0.48 11.31
N ALA A 313 1.39 1.78 11.02
CA ALA A 313 2.31 2.69 11.70
C ALA A 313 2.07 2.74 13.22
N ARG A 314 0.80 2.75 13.66
CA ARG A 314 0.46 2.62 15.08
C ARG A 314 1.03 1.33 15.67
N SER A 315 0.77 0.18 15.04
CA SER A 315 1.24 -1.13 15.55
C SER A 315 2.77 -1.22 15.57
N PHE A 316 3.48 -0.58 14.64
CA PHE A 316 4.93 -0.46 14.69
C PHE A 316 5.40 0.35 15.91
N ARG A 317 4.78 1.50 16.18
CA ARG A 317 5.13 2.32 17.34
C ARG A 317 4.84 1.59 18.67
N GLU A 318 3.75 0.82 18.72
CA GLU A 318 3.41 -0.05 19.86
C GLU A 318 4.47 -1.14 20.09
N ALA A 319 5.06 -1.69 19.01
CA ALA A 319 6.16 -2.66 19.08
C ALA A 319 7.55 -2.06 19.37
N GLY A 320 7.64 -0.75 19.59
CA GLY A 320 8.91 -0.06 19.87
C GLY A 320 9.76 0.26 18.64
N ILE A 321 9.19 0.24 17.44
CA ILE A 321 9.90 0.53 16.20
C ILE A 321 10.00 2.04 15.99
N GLN A 322 11.21 2.53 15.70
CA GLN A 322 11.51 3.96 15.64
C GLN A 322 11.34 4.56 14.26
N ILE A 323 11.73 3.85 13.21
CA ILE A 323 11.65 4.30 11.82
C ILE A 323 11.05 3.22 10.94
N GLY A 324 10.43 3.63 9.81
CA GLY A 324 9.86 2.69 8.85
C GLY A 324 9.91 3.20 7.42
N THR A 325 10.13 2.28 6.47
CA THR A 325 10.12 2.58 5.04
C THR A 325 9.16 1.68 4.29
N HIS A 326 8.23 2.29 3.58
CA HIS A 326 7.25 1.60 2.74
C HIS A 326 7.94 0.91 1.55
N PHE A 327 7.46 -0.26 1.16
CA PHE A 327 7.93 -1.00 -0.01
C PHE A 327 6.80 -1.14 -1.04
N ALA A 328 6.88 -0.50 -2.21
CA ALA A 328 7.89 0.45 -2.60
C ALA A 328 7.23 1.64 -3.32
N TYR A 329 7.97 2.71 -3.55
CA TYR A 329 7.50 3.79 -4.40
C TYR A 329 7.70 3.45 -5.86
N ASP A 330 6.61 3.40 -6.64
CA ASP A 330 6.68 3.18 -8.07
C ASP A 330 7.29 4.40 -8.76
N PRO A 331 8.38 4.23 -9.52
CA PRO A 331 8.89 5.30 -10.37
C PRO A 331 7.77 5.84 -11.26
N THR A 332 7.65 7.17 -11.33
CA THR A 332 6.52 7.82 -12.03
C THR A 332 6.36 7.34 -13.49
N TYR A 333 7.45 6.93 -14.15
CA TYR A 333 7.39 6.38 -15.52
C TYR A 333 6.93 4.91 -15.60
N LEU A 334 6.91 4.17 -14.49
CA LEU A 334 6.39 2.79 -14.41
C LEU A 334 4.99 2.73 -13.80
N ALA A 335 4.61 3.74 -13.04
CA ALA A 335 3.33 3.80 -12.33
C ALA A 335 2.07 3.65 -13.22
N PRO A 336 2.04 4.09 -14.51
CA PRO A 336 0.89 3.83 -15.38
C PRO A 336 0.53 2.35 -15.52
N GLY A 337 1.53 1.47 -15.47
CA GLY A 337 1.36 0.02 -15.59
C GLY A 337 1.53 -0.74 -14.28
N ASN A 338 2.03 -0.09 -13.22
CA ASN A 338 2.43 -0.76 -11.96
C ASN A 338 3.30 -2.00 -12.23
N THR A 339 4.43 -1.82 -12.91
CA THR A 339 5.19 -2.95 -13.45
C THR A 339 6.41 -3.32 -12.64
N GLU A 340 6.81 -2.57 -11.62
CA GLU A 340 8.01 -2.89 -10.83
C GLU A 340 7.71 -3.97 -9.79
N TYR A 341 6.84 -3.67 -8.85
CA TYR A 341 6.39 -4.61 -7.82
C TYR A 341 4.86 -4.60 -7.79
N ASN A 342 4.24 -5.23 -8.78
CA ASN A 342 2.81 -5.10 -9.10
C ASN A 342 1.83 -5.37 -7.95
N THR A 343 2.26 -5.96 -6.86
CA THR A 343 1.44 -6.14 -5.65
C THR A 343 1.55 -4.97 -4.67
N HIS A 344 2.45 -3.99 -4.93
CA HIS A 344 2.80 -2.87 -4.04
C HIS A 344 2.63 -1.51 -4.74
N TYR A 345 1.44 -1.24 -5.24
CA TYR A 345 1.19 -0.04 -6.05
C TYR A 345 1.15 1.25 -5.21
N MET A 346 2.14 2.14 -5.40
CA MET A 346 2.22 3.42 -4.69
C MET A 346 2.96 4.49 -5.49
N ASN A 347 2.27 5.57 -5.86
CA ASN A 347 2.83 6.77 -6.47
C ASN A 347 1.94 7.99 -6.15
N LEU A 348 2.51 9.15 -5.86
CA LEU A 348 1.72 10.33 -5.50
C LEU A 348 0.68 10.72 -6.56
N ALA A 349 1.07 10.67 -7.84
CA ALA A 349 0.18 11.08 -8.92
C ALA A 349 -0.86 10.01 -9.28
N TYR A 350 -0.52 8.72 -9.19
CA TYR A 350 -1.38 7.62 -9.65
C TYR A 350 -2.21 6.96 -8.54
N THR A 351 -1.77 7.07 -7.28
CA THR A 351 -2.48 6.50 -6.11
C THR A 351 -2.59 7.54 -4.99
N PRO A 352 -3.25 8.69 -5.24
CA PRO A 352 -3.22 9.84 -4.33
C PRO A 352 -3.73 9.51 -2.92
N GLN A 353 -4.75 8.67 -2.78
CA GLN A 353 -5.30 8.30 -1.47
C GLN A 353 -4.29 7.48 -0.65
N LYS A 354 -3.64 6.48 -1.27
CA LYS A 354 -2.58 5.68 -0.61
C LYS A 354 -1.37 6.55 -0.26
N ALA A 355 -0.99 7.46 -1.14
CA ALA A 355 0.10 8.39 -0.88
C ALA A 355 -0.17 9.30 0.33
N LEU A 356 -1.38 9.85 0.44
CA LEU A 356 -1.82 10.63 1.61
C LEU A 356 -1.90 9.77 2.88
N ALA A 357 -2.33 8.51 2.77
CA ALA A 357 -2.33 7.58 3.91
C ALA A 357 -0.92 7.31 4.44
N LEU A 358 0.07 7.22 3.56
CA LEU A 358 1.48 7.09 3.95
C LEU A 358 2.05 8.40 4.51
N MET A 359 1.60 9.56 4.01
CA MET A 359 1.89 10.85 4.66
C MET A 359 1.36 10.88 6.10
N ILE A 360 0.14 10.40 6.35
CA ILE A 360 -0.42 10.27 7.71
C ILE A 360 0.38 9.25 8.53
N ALA A 361 0.77 8.11 7.95
CA ALA A 361 1.59 7.11 8.61
C ALA A 361 2.96 7.68 9.06
N GLY A 362 3.57 8.54 8.24
CA GLY A 362 4.78 9.28 8.61
C GLY A 362 4.56 10.15 9.87
N GLU A 363 3.45 10.86 9.92
CA GLU A 363 3.09 11.66 11.09
C GLU A 363 2.86 10.78 12.35
N VAL A 364 2.36 9.55 12.19
CA VAL A 364 2.28 8.57 13.30
C VAL A 364 3.67 8.26 13.85
N PHE A 365 4.67 7.99 12.99
CA PHE A 365 6.05 7.75 13.43
C PHE A 365 6.65 8.95 14.17
N HIS A 366 6.33 10.17 13.75
CA HIS A 366 6.85 11.38 14.37
C HIS A 366 6.14 11.77 15.68
N GLN A 367 4.83 11.53 15.79
CA GLN A 367 4.03 12.03 16.92
C GLN A 367 3.78 10.98 17.99
N VAL A 368 3.61 9.71 17.62
CA VAL A 368 3.30 8.64 18.59
C VAL A 368 4.60 8.14 19.24
N PRO A 369 4.71 8.13 20.57
CA PRO A 369 5.86 7.57 21.27
C PRO A 369 5.99 6.06 21.01
N VAL A 370 7.22 5.53 20.98
CA VAL A 370 7.44 4.07 20.98
C VAL A 370 6.86 3.42 22.23
N ASN A 371 6.50 2.15 22.12
CA ASN A 371 5.90 1.37 23.21
C ASN A 371 4.58 1.96 23.76
N SER A 372 3.84 2.73 22.94
CA SER A 372 2.48 3.15 23.26
C SER A 372 1.53 1.95 23.25
N ASP A 373 0.37 2.07 23.93
CA ASP A 373 -0.69 1.06 23.92
C ASP A 373 -2.04 1.75 23.69
N PHE A 374 -2.71 1.41 22.59
CA PHE A 374 -4.02 1.94 22.22
C PHE A 374 -5.14 0.88 22.29
N GLY A 375 -4.85 -0.26 22.90
CA GLY A 375 -5.80 -1.36 23.04
C GLY A 375 -5.92 -2.24 21.80
N VAL A 376 -7.00 -3.00 21.73
CA VAL A 376 -7.23 -4.04 20.72
C VAL A 376 -8.36 -3.62 19.78
N TYR A 377 -8.23 -3.94 18.50
CA TYR A 377 -9.26 -3.69 17.51
C TYR A 377 -10.67 -4.14 17.98
N PRO A 378 -11.73 -3.35 17.79
CA PRO A 378 -11.80 -2.06 17.10
C PRO A 378 -11.60 -0.82 18.00
N GLU A 379 -11.20 -0.96 19.25
CA GLU A 379 -11.03 0.17 20.18
C GLU A 379 -9.90 1.11 19.79
N ASN A 380 -8.91 0.63 19.03
CA ASN A 380 -7.72 1.34 18.58
C ASN A 380 -7.86 2.03 17.21
N LEU A 381 -9.08 2.32 16.76
CA LEU A 381 -9.36 3.07 15.53
C LEU A 381 -9.18 4.59 15.68
N GLU A 382 -9.21 5.08 16.91
CA GLU A 382 -8.90 6.46 17.26
C GLU A 382 -7.75 6.48 18.25
N PHE A 383 -6.66 7.18 17.91
CA PHE A 383 -5.48 7.28 18.76
C PHE A 383 -4.80 8.64 18.60
N GLN A 384 -4.59 9.35 19.68
CA GLN A 384 -4.08 10.74 19.69
C GLN A 384 -4.87 11.66 18.73
N ASP A 385 -4.21 12.14 17.67
CA ASP A 385 -4.76 13.03 16.66
C ASP A 385 -5.19 12.27 15.39
N PHE A 386 -5.14 10.95 15.42
CA PHE A 386 -5.40 10.08 14.27
C PHE A 386 -6.73 9.35 14.39
N GLN A 387 -7.41 9.20 13.25
CA GLN A 387 -8.67 8.50 13.14
C GLN A 387 -8.73 7.65 11.88
N ILE A 388 -9.30 6.45 11.99
CA ILE A 388 -9.40 5.46 10.91
C ILE A 388 -10.85 5.00 10.78
N ASN A 389 -11.34 4.91 9.54
CA ASN A 389 -12.66 4.38 9.24
C ASN A 389 -12.63 3.47 8.02
N TYR A 390 -12.86 2.18 8.23
CA TYR A 390 -12.88 1.17 7.17
C TYR A 390 -14.00 1.41 6.14
N GLU A 391 -15.25 1.67 6.62
CA GLU A 391 -16.41 1.77 5.72
C GLU A 391 -16.34 2.97 4.77
N LYS A 392 -15.62 4.03 5.18
CA LYS A 392 -15.41 5.24 4.37
C LYS A 392 -14.08 5.23 3.62
N ASP A 393 -13.28 4.18 3.75
CA ASP A 393 -11.88 4.17 3.28
C ASP A 393 -11.14 5.46 3.67
N LEU A 394 -11.18 5.80 4.95
CA LEU A 394 -10.74 7.08 5.46
C LEU A 394 -9.68 6.92 6.54
N ALA A 395 -8.59 7.65 6.38
CA ALA A 395 -7.62 7.94 7.41
C ALA A 395 -7.52 9.47 7.59
N VAL A 396 -7.40 9.94 8.82
CA VAL A 396 -7.34 11.36 9.15
C VAL A 396 -6.28 11.63 10.21
N LEU A 397 -5.45 12.63 9.96
CA LEU A 397 -4.72 13.36 10.98
C LEU A 397 -5.43 14.69 11.22
N ASN A 398 -5.86 14.92 12.44
CA ASN A 398 -6.55 16.14 12.85
C ASN A 398 -5.86 16.74 14.11
N SER A 399 -4.77 17.46 13.89
CA SER A 399 -4.03 18.17 14.94
C SER A 399 -4.35 19.66 15.00
N GLU A 400 -3.72 20.41 15.91
CA GLU A 400 -3.86 21.87 15.98
C GLU A 400 -3.37 22.59 14.72
N GLU A 401 -2.33 22.06 14.05
CA GLU A 401 -1.66 22.70 12.93
C GLU A 401 -1.82 21.96 11.60
N LYS A 402 -2.20 20.67 11.61
CA LYS A 402 -2.32 19.83 10.42
C LYS A 402 -3.69 19.19 10.33
N PHE A 403 -4.26 19.20 9.12
CA PHE A 403 -5.48 18.47 8.79
C PHE A 403 -5.26 17.73 7.48
N ILE A 404 -5.02 16.41 7.57
CA ILE A 404 -4.69 15.54 6.44
C ILE A 404 -5.71 14.41 6.39
N TYR A 405 -6.26 14.13 5.21
CA TYR A 405 -7.29 13.10 5.03
C TYR A 405 -7.25 12.46 3.65
N THR A 406 -7.70 11.21 3.59
CA THR A 406 -7.58 10.36 2.41
C THR A 406 -8.87 10.21 1.62
N ASN A 407 -9.99 10.70 2.13
CA ASN A 407 -11.29 10.64 1.45
C ASN A 407 -12.25 11.71 1.98
N THR A 408 -13.36 11.91 1.27
CA THR A 408 -14.45 12.82 1.66
C THR A 408 -14.92 12.54 3.09
N ASN A 409 -15.01 13.59 3.89
CA ASN A 409 -15.41 13.51 5.28
C ASN A 409 -16.05 14.79 5.80
N GLU A 410 -16.73 14.69 6.96
CA GLU A 410 -17.41 15.80 7.66
C GLU A 410 -16.73 16.14 8.99
N ILE A 411 -15.46 15.73 9.16
CA ILE A 411 -14.71 15.96 10.39
C ILE A 411 -14.34 17.44 10.49
N GLN A 412 -14.65 18.04 11.64
CA GLN A 412 -14.25 19.41 11.92
C GLN A 412 -12.78 19.47 12.33
N PRO A 413 -11.96 20.34 11.74
CA PRO A 413 -10.61 20.57 12.21
C PRO A 413 -10.58 20.98 13.68
N LYS A 414 -9.60 20.48 14.45
CA LYS A 414 -9.42 20.88 15.86
C LYS A 414 -9.26 22.38 16.02
N SER A 415 -8.58 23.02 15.07
CA SER A 415 -8.35 24.44 15.09
C SER A 415 -8.30 25.04 13.68
N PHE A 416 -9.34 25.67 13.21
CA PHE A 416 -9.32 26.42 11.94
C PHE A 416 -8.27 27.52 11.91
N LYS A 417 -8.03 28.18 13.04
CA LYS A 417 -7.14 29.33 13.13
C LYS A 417 -5.65 28.96 13.05
N ASN A 418 -5.30 27.83 13.64
CA ASN A 418 -3.90 27.44 13.80
C ASN A 418 -3.39 26.56 12.66
N LEU A 419 -4.26 26.13 11.74
CA LEU A 419 -3.86 25.30 10.60
C LEU A 419 -2.71 25.95 9.82
N LYS A 420 -1.68 25.16 9.60
CA LYS A 420 -0.52 25.48 8.77
C LYS A 420 -0.42 24.57 7.55
N GLN A 421 -0.94 23.35 7.63
CA GLN A 421 -0.91 22.39 6.54
C GLN A 421 -2.25 21.65 6.42
N ILE A 422 -2.74 21.58 5.17
CA ILE A 422 -3.88 20.76 4.80
C ILE A 422 -3.45 19.93 3.59
N ALA A 423 -3.73 18.65 3.61
CA ALA A 423 -3.58 17.77 2.45
C ALA A 423 -4.80 16.85 2.37
N GLY A 424 -5.34 16.67 1.18
CA GLY A 424 -6.57 15.91 1.07
C GLY A 424 -6.85 15.33 -0.31
N PHE A 425 -7.79 14.40 -0.28
CA PHE A 425 -8.48 13.87 -1.44
C PHE A 425 -9.98 13.95 -1.18
N GLY A 426 -10.74 14.46 -2.16
CA GLY A 426 -12.17 14.69 -1.99
C GLY A 426 -12.51 15.88 -1.05
N ASP A 427 -13.68 15.85 -0.45
CA ASP A 427 -14.27 16.95 0.31
C ASP A 427 -13.99 16.88 1.80
N SER A 428 -13.89 18.08 2.41
CA SER A 428 -13.92 18.25 3.86
C SER A 428 -14.71 19.51 4.25
N GLU A 429 -14.72 19.83 5.53
CA GLU A 429 -15.30 21.09 6.02
C GLU A 429 -14.47 22.34 5.67
N VAL A 430 -13.23 22.17 5.21
CA VAL A 430 -12.30 23.26 4.89
C VAL A 430 -12.11 23.42 3.38
N VAL A 431 -12.12 22.32 2.65
CA VAL A 431 -11.92 22.26 1.20
C VAL A 431 -13.06 21.48 0.57
N LYS A 432 -13.72 22.07 -0.43
CA LYS A 432 -14.58 21.34 -1.37
C LYS A 432 -13.85 21.25 -2.69
N TYR A 433 -13.72 20.05 -3.25
CA TYR A 433 -12.99 19.82 -4.48
C TYR A 433 -13.56 18.64 -5.26
N GLU A 434 -13.96 18.88 -6.50
CA GLU A 434 -14.64 17.88 -7.33
C GLU A 434 -13.68 16.93 -8.07
N GLY A 435 -12.39 17.26 -8.18
CA GLY A 435 -11.41 16.46 -8.91
C GLY A 435 -10.94 15.23 -8.15
N LYS A 436 -10.23 14.36 -8.87
CA LYS A 436 -9.67 13.08 -8.37
C LYS A 436 -8.15 13.09 -8.19
N GLY A 437 -7.54 14.25 -8.04
CA GLY A 437 -6.14 14.43 -7.64
C GLY A 437 -6.01 14.81 -6.17
N ALA A 438 -4.86 14.53 -5.58
CA ALA A 438 -4.53 15.07 -4.26
C ALA A 438 -4.33 16.59 -4.33
N TYR A 439 -4.61 17.29 -3.25
CA TYR A 439 -4.28 18.71 -3.10
C TYR A 439 -3.60 18.97 -1.77
N PHE A 440 -2.80 20.05 -1.76
CA PHE A 440 -1.99 20.45 -0.61
C PHE A 440 -2.09 21.96 -0.42
N LEU A 441 -2.25 22.39 0.81
CA LEU A 441 -2.27 23.77 1.23
C LEU A 441 -1.25 23.98 2.34
N ASP A 442 -0.25 24.80 2.08
CA ASP A 442 0.81 25.15 3.03
C ASP A 442 0.69 26.63 3.37
N LYS A 443 0.54 26.96 4.65
CA LYS A 443 0.48 28.34 5.13
C LYS A 443 1.88 28.93 5.12
N LEU A 444 2.09 29.98 4.32
CA LEU A 444 3.37 30.68 4.23
C LEU A 444 3.46 31.80 5.28
N GLU A 445 2.39 32.60 5.36
CA GLU A 445 2.22 33.69 6.31
C GLU A 445 0.72 33.86 6.64
N ASP A 446 0.40 34.79 7.55
CA ASP A 446 -1.00 35.06 7.84
C ASP A 446 -1.72 35.66 6.61
N GLY A 447 -2.73 34.93 6.14
CA GLY A 447 -3.48 35.29 4.93
C GLY A 447 -2.74 35.00 3.62
N VAL A 448 -1.65 34.22 3.66
CA VAL A 448 -0.91 33.77 2.47
C VAL A 448 -0.73 32.25 2.51
N TRP A 449 -1.15 31.57 1.45
CA TRP A 449 -1.08 30.12 1.33
C TRP A 449 -0.50 29.71 -0.03
N ARG A 450 0.23 28.62 -0.06
CA ARG A 450 0.57 27.89 -1.27
C ARG A 450 -0.46 26.78 -1.46
N LEU A 451 -1.12 26.73 -2.60
CA LEU A 451 -1.98 25.64 -3.03
C LEU A 451 -1.28 24.85 -4.12
N GLU A 452 -1.28 23.54 -3.99
CA GLU A 452 -0.86 22.63 -5.05
C GLU A 452 -2.00 21.64 -5.33
N VAL A 453 -2.31 21.43 -6.61
CA VAL A 453 -3.36 20.51 -7.05
C VAL A 453 -2.76 19.55 -8.04
N MET A 454 -2.81 18.25 -7.72
CA MET A 454 -2.37 17.19 -8.62
C MET A 454 -3.45 16.90 -9.67
N PRO A 455 -3.07 16.41 -10.86
CA PRO A 455 -4.05 15.97 -11.85
C PRO A 455 -4.85 14.75 -11.35
N ASP A 456 -5.99 14.52 -12.01
CA ASP A 456 -6.87 13.39 -11.69
C ASP A 456 -6.21 12.07 -12.05
N ALA A 457 -6.28 11.12 -11.12
CA ALA A 457 -5.86 9.74 -11.30
C ALA A 457 -7.09 8.82 -11.37
N ILE A 458 -7.20 8.06 -12.46
CA ILE A 458 -8.31 7.15 -12.68
C ILE A 458 -7.77 5.75 -12.90
N LEU A 459 -8.16 4.82 -12.03
CA LEU A 459 -7.82 3.41 -12.14
C LEU A 459 -8.68 2.78 -13.23
N VAL A 460 -8.08 2.27 -14.30
CA VAL A 460 -8.79 1.77 -15.49
C VAL A 460 -8.68 0.26 -15.68
N ASP A 461 -7.81 -0.41 -14.96
CA ASP A 461 -7.64 -1.87 -14.99
C ASP A 461 -7.12 -2.37 -13.62
N ASN A 462 -7.10 -3.70 -13.42
CA ASN A 462 -6.54 -4.32 -12.22
C ASN A 462 -5.03 -3.98 -12.08
N PRO A 463 -4.63 -3.25 -11.04
CA PRO A 463 -3.22 -2.87 -10.86
C PRO A 463 -2.33 -4.04 -10.47
N PHE A 464 -2.89 -5.09 -9.87
CA PHE A 464 -2.16 -6.20 -9.25
C PHE A 464 -1.96 -7.43 -10.14
N GLY A 465 -2.52 -7.43 -11.35
CA GLY A 465 -2.41 -8.55 -12.29
C GLY A 465 -1.03 -8.69 -12.92
N SER A 466 -0.95 -9.47 -14.00
CA SER A 466 0.30 -9.72 -14.73
C SER A 466 0.99 -8.44 -15.18
N ASN A 467 2.31 -8.42 -15.10
CA ASN A 467 3.14 -7.28 -15.51
C ASN A 467 3.34 -7.19 -17.03
N SER A 468 3.35 -5.96 -17.52
CA SER A 468 3.78 -5.61 -18.86
C SER A 468 4.06 -4.11 -18.95
N LEU A 469 5.11 -3.69 -19.65
CA LEU A 469 5.35 -2.28 -19.96
C LEU A 469 4.31 -1.68 -20.92
N GLU A 470 3.48 -2.52 -21.55
CA GLU A 470 2.36 -2.10 -22.41
C GLU A 470 1.02 -2.04 -21.64
N LYS A 471 1.01 -2.48 -20.36
CA LYS A 471 -0.18 -2.45 -19.52
C LYS A 471 -0.46 -1.03 -19.06
N THR A 472 -1.74 -0.66 -19.02
CA THR A 472 -2.22 0.60 -18.44
C THR A 472 -3.23 0.26 -17.35
N VAL A 473 -2.89 0.50 -16.10
CA VAL A 473 -3.77 0.28 -14.94
C VAL A 473 -4.40 1.57 -14.44
N ALA A 474 -3.72 2.70 -14.64
CA ALA A 474 -4.23 4.00 -14.27
C ALA A 474 -3.86 5.05 -15.32
N VAL A 475 -4.73 6.03 -15.51
CA VAL A 475 -4.52 7.16 -16.41
C VAL A 475 -4.58 8.48 -15.66
N ILE A 476 -3.85 9.45 -16.18
CA ILE A 476 -3.84 10.83 -15.67
C ILE A 476 -4.66 11.71 -16.59
N LYS A 477 -5.50 12.55 -16.02
CA LYS A 477 -6.27 13.56 -16.74
C LYS A 477 -6.12 14.94 -16.11
N TRP A 478 -5.87 15.96 -16.94
CA TRP A 478 -5.79 17.35 -16.54
C TRP A 478 -7.12 18.03 -16.86
N ASP A 479 -8.04 18.03 -15.89
CA ASP A 479 -9.31 18.72 -16.01
C ASP A 479 -9.38 19.97 -15.12
N GLU A 480 -10.41 20.76 -15.30
CA GLU A 480 -10.71 21.98 -14.55
C GLU A 480 -11.93 21.73 -13.66
N TRP A 481 -11.75 21.81 -12.33
CA TRP A 481 -12.79 21.50 -11.36
C TRP A 481 -13.13 22.69 -10.47
N GLU A 482 -14.35 22.72 -9.96
CA GLU A 482 -14.72 23.65 -8.88
C GLU A 482 -13.97 23.29 -7.59
N MET A 483 -13.42 24.32 -6.95
CA MET A 483 -12.84 24.24 -5.62
C MET A 483 -13.34 25.39 -4.77
N SER A 484 -13.63 25.13 -3.49
CA SER A 484 -13.89 26.18 -2.52
C SER A 484 -13.08 25.98 -1.25
N LEU A 485 -12.62 27.08 -0.65
CA LEU A 485 -11.72 27.08 0.49
C LEU A 485 -12.30 27.92 1.64
N ASP A 486 -12.39 27.30 2.83
CA ASP A 486 -12.70 28.00 4.08
C ASP A 486 -11.48 28.03 5.01
N LEU A 487 -10.54 28.92 4.72
CA LEU A 487 -9.28 29.05 5.45
C LEU A 487 -9.27 30.29 6.32
N ALA A 488 -8.81 30.13 7.57
CA ALA A 488 -8.63 31.26 8.45
C ALA A 488 -7.60 32.26 7.87
N GLY A 489 -7.97 33.53 7.84
CA GLY A 489 -7.12 34.59 7.29
C GLY A 489 -7.28 34.86 5.80
N LEU A 490 -7.98 34.02 5.03
CA LEU A 490 -8.40 34.33 3.67
C LEU A 490 -9.77 35.01 3.66
N ASP A 491 -9.89 36.16 2.99
CA ASP A 491 -11.19 36.82 2.79
C ASP A 491 -11.97 36.18 1.62
N GLU A 492 -13.23 36.57 1.42
CA GLU A 492 -14.10 36.03 0.37
C GLU A 492 -13.62 36.34 -1.06
N ASN A 493 -12.70 37.28 -1.22
CA ASN A 493 -12.20 37.75 -2.51
C ASN A 493 -10.67 37.80 -2.51
N PHE A 494 -10.04 36.72 -2.01
CA PHE A 494 -8.57 36.60 -2.08
C PHE A 494 -8.08 36.58 -3.54
N SER A 495 -6.80 36.81 -3.75
CA SER A 495 -6.18 36.65 -5.07
C SER A 495 -5.56 35.28 -5.19
N LEU A 496 -5.60 34.69 -6.40
CA LEU A 496 -4.95 33.43 -6.75
C LEU A 496 -4.02 33.71 -7.95
N GLU A 497 -2.75 33.38 -7.78
CA GLU A 497 -1.70 33.59 -8.77
C GLU A 497 -0.99 32.28 -9.05
N ALA A 498 -0.92 31.85 -10.32
CA ALA A 498 -0.16 30.67 -10.71
C ALA A 498 1.34 30.87 -10.46
N LEU A 499 2.01 29.86 -9.92
CA LEU A 499 3.41 29.91 -9.54
C LEU A 499 4.31 29.09 -10.48
N ASN A 500 3.90 27.85 -10.79
CA ASN A 500 4.74 26.96 -11.57
C ASN A 500 4.90 27.43 -13.02
N LYS A 501 6.04 27.12 -13.58
CA LYS A 501 6.40 27.48 -14.96
C LYS A 501 5.32 27.03 -15.95
N ASP A 502 5.06 27.85 -16.95
CA ASP A 502 4.09 27.61 -18.04
C ASP A 502 2.61 27.51 -17.56
N ASN A 503 2.32 27.80 -16.31
CA ASN A 503 0.95 27.91 -15.80
C ASN A 503 0.46 29.37 -15.90
N GLU A 504 -0.31 29.66 -16.95
CA GLU A 504 -0.93 30.98 -17.18
C GLU A 504 -2.39 31.05 -16.69
N PHE A 505 -2.84 30.04 -15.95
CA PHE A 505 -4.22 29.95 -15.50
C PHE A 505 -4.56 31.02 -14.46
N THR A 506 -5.60 31.78 -14.73
CA THR A 506 -6.07 32.88 -13.85
C THR A 506 -7.54 32.67 -13.52
N PRO A 507 -7.86 31.96 -12.43
CA PRO A 507 -9.24 31.70 -12.04
C PRO A 507 -9.95 32.97 -11.57
N LYS A 508 -11.28 32.99 -11.76
CA LYS A 508 -12.16 34.01 -11.17
C LYS A 508 -12.70 33.50 -9.85
N ILE A 509 -12.49 34.24 -8.78
CA ILE A 509 -12.95 33.86 -7.45
C ILE A 509 -14.31 34.53 -7.18
N GLU A 510 -15.29 33.73 -6.76
CA GLU A 510 -16.61 34.18 -6.36
C GLU A 510 -17.00 33.52 -5.02
N ALA A 511 -17.09 34.32 -3.96
CA ALA A 511 -17.49 33.82 -2.61
C ALA A 511 -16.68 32.60 -2.13
N LYS A 512 -15.36 32.65 -2.25
CA LYS A 512 -14.39 31.57 -1.92
C LYS A 512 -14.38 30.38 -2.87
N SER A 513 -15.24 30.35 -3.91
CA SER A 513 -15.25 29.30 -4.94
C SER A 513 -14.58 29.78 -6.22
N PHE A 514 -13.92 28.85 -6.90
CA PHE A 514 -13.21 29.10 -8.15
C PHE A 514 -12.98 27.79 -8.89
N LYS A 515 -12.81 27.87 -10.19
CA LYS A 515 -12.29 26.76 -10.98
C LYS A 515 -10.78 26.68 -10.85
N ILE A 516 -10.25 25.47 -10.78
CA ILE A 516 -8.81 25.21 -10.65
C ILE A 516 -8.36 24.10 -11.60
N ARG A 517 -7.14 24.24 -12.10
CA ARG A 517 -6.41 23.20 -12.85
C ARG A 517 -5.24 22.68 -12.03
N PRO A 518 -4.70 21.49 -12.36
CA PRO A 518 -3.45 21.03 -11.75
C PRO A 518 -2.32 22.06 -11.87
N GLY A 519 -1.55 22.21 -10.80
CA GLY A 519 -0.46 23.19 -10.70
C GLY A 519 -0.27 23.74 -9.30
N THR A 520 0.63 24.69 -9.16
CA THR A 520 0.90 25.41 -7.91
C THR A 520 0.46 26.87 -7.99
N TYR A 521 -0.09 27.37 -6.89
CA TYR A 521 -0.71 28.68 -6.81
C TYR A 521 -0.41 29.37 -5.49
N LEU A 522 -0.30 30.70 -5.53
CA LEU A 522 -0.21 31.55 -4.37
C LEU A 522 -1.58 32.21 -4.09
N LEU A 523 -2.14 31.93 -2.93
CA LEU A 523 -3.36 32.55 -2.44
C LEU A 523 -3.01 33.66 -1.47
N LYS A 524 -3.58 34.86 -1.68
CA LYS A 524 -3.36 36.01 -0.81
C LYS A 524 -4.66 36.71 -0.47
N THR A 525 -4.88 36.98 0.80
CA THR A 525 -5.95 37.88 1.21
C THR A 525 -5.68 39.29 0.71
N LYS A 526 -6.71 40.08 0.54
CA LYS A 526 -6.59 41.42 -0.03
C LYS A 526 -5.68 42.31 0.82
N GLY A 527 -4.61 42.81 0.19
CA GLY A 527 -3.63 43.72 0.81
C GLY A 527 -2.49 43.00 1.54
N ALA A 528 -2.44 41.67 1.53
CA ALA A 528 -1.26 40.94 1.97
C ALA A 528 -0.11 41.14 0.96
N GLU A 529 1.07 41.54 1.47
CA GLU A 529 2.32 41.55 0.71
C GLU A 529 3.10 40.28 1.07
N PHE A 530 3.69 39.61 0.10
CA PHE A 530 4.50 38.42 0.30
C PHE A 530 5.75 38.49 -0.57
N ASP A 531 6.91 38.32 0.04
CA ASP A 531 8.17 38.23 -0.69
C ASP A 531 8.44 36.77 -1.11
N LYS A 532 8.30 36.47 -2.40
CA LYS A 532 8.54 35.15 -2.98
C LYS A 532 9.99 34.64 -2.82
N ASN A 533 10.94 35.55 -2.50
CA ASN A 533 12.34 35.22 -2.26
C ASN A 533 12.66 35.03 -0.77
N SER A 534 11.65 35.07 0.11
CA SER A 534 11.86 34.77 1.53
C SER A 534 12.33 33.34 1.73
N ASP A 535 13.16 33.13 2.74
CA ASP A 535 13.57 31.82 3.17
C ASP A 535 12.37 31.13 3.83
N LEU A 536 11.81 30.12 3.14
CA LEU A 536 10.62 29.38 3.55
C LEU A 536 11.07 28.05 4.15
N ASP A 537 10.43 27.64 5.22
CA ASP A 537 10.64 26.33 5.83
C ASP A 537 9.89 25.24 5.03
N LEU A 538 10.29 25.06 3.76
CA LEU A 538 9.77 24.06 2.84
C LEU A 538 10.93 23.22 2.32
N ARG A 539 10.69 21.91 2.13
CA ARG A 539 11.67 20.98 1.53
C ARG A 539 11.65 21.00 -0.01
N PHE A 540 10.94 21.96 -0.61
CA PHE A 540 10.79 22.16 -2.05
C PHE A 540 10.69 23.65 -2.36
N GLU A 541 10.91 24.02 -3.61
CA GLU A 541 10.81 25.39 -4.08
C GLU A 541 9.35 25.88 -4.09
N LEU A 542 9.12 27.16 -3.84
CA LEU A 542 7.76 27.74 -3.82
C LEU A 542 6.96 27.47 -5.10
N GLU A 543 7.63 27.59 -6.25
CA GLU A 543 7.04 27.41 -7.59
C GLU A 543 7.17 26.00 -8.15
N GLU A 544 7.78 25.08 -7.40
CA GLU A 544 8.00 23.71 -7.86
C GLU A 544 6.70 22.95 -8.00
N PHE A 545 6.57 22.22 -9.09
CA PHE A 545 5.44 21.34 -9.39
C PHE A 545 5.89 20.23 -10.32
N THR A 546 5.54 19.02 -9.99
CA THR A 546 5.84 17.84 -10.81
C THR A 546 4.64 16.91 -10.84
N ALA A 547 4.11 16.67 -12.04
CA ALA A 547 3.05 15.72 -12.30
C ALA A 547 3.21 15.15 -13.71
N PRO A 548 2.73 13.91 -13.95
CA PRO A 548 2.67 13.35 -15.30
C PRO A 548 1.74 14.16 -16.21
N GLU A 549 2.03 14.15 -17.51
CA GLU A 549 1.10 14.67 -18.53
C GLU A 549 -0.16 13.79 -18.61
N SER A 550 -1.21 14.29 -19.29
CA SER A 550 -2.42 13.50 -19.52
C SER A 550 -2.13 12.26 -20.36
N THR A 551 -2.56 11.09 -19.88
CA THR A 551 -2.35 9.79 -20.55
C THR A 551 -3.65 9.18 -21.07
N VAL A 552 -4.78 9.92 -21.05
CA VAL A 552 -6.07 9.44 -21.56
C VAL A 552 -6.06 9.48 -23.08
N GLU A 553 -5.96 8.32 -23.73
CA GLU A 553 -5.90 8.19 -25.19
C GLU A 553 -7.24 7.78 -25.81
N LYS A 554 -8.12 7.15 -25.06
CA LYS A 554 -9.43 6.63 -25.49
C LYS A 554 -10.50 6.89 -24.44
N THR A 555 -11.75 6.51 -24.75
CA THR A 555 -12.82 6.46 -23.75
C THR A 555 -12.71 5.19 -22.93
N TYR A 556 -12.71 5.33 -21.60
CA TYR A 556 -12.80 4.24 -20.63
C TYR A 556 -14.18 4.30 -19.96
N VAL A 557 -14.85 3.16 -19.87
CA VAL A 557 -16.10 3.00 -19.11
C VAL A 557 -15.88 1.94 -18.03
N LEU A 558 -15.75 2.39 -16.81
CA LEU A 558 -15.53 1.57 -15.63
C LEU A 558 -16.90 1.28 -15.00
N HIS A 559 -17.40 0.10 -15.27
CA HIS A 559 -18.69 -0.36 -14.79
C HIS A 559 -18.64 -1.80 -14.36
N GLN A 560 -19.19 -2.07 -13.19
CA GLN A 560 -19.34 -3.41 -12.65
C GLN A 560 -20.84 -3.73 -12.49
N PRO A 561 -21.37 -4.68 -13.27
CA PRO A 561 -22.75 -5.08 -13.14
C PRO A 561 -23.02 -5.70 -11.77
N ILE A 562 -24.16 -5.41 -11.19
CA ILE A 562 -24.66 -6.09 -10.00
C ILE A 562 -24.97 -7.54 -10.39
N ASN A 563 -24.42 -8.50 -9.66
CA ASN A 563 -24.58 -9.93 -9.99
C ASN A 563 -26.04 -10.36 -9.97
N GLU A 564 -26.76 -10.05 -8.88
CA GLU A 564 -28.13 -10.50 -8.66
C GLU A 564 -28.98 -9.43 -7.99
N LEU A 565 -30.18 -9.19 -8.51
CA LEU A 565 -31.22 -8.31 -7.95
C LEU A 565 -32.51 -9.07 -7.70
N THR A 566 -33.29 -8.62 -6.75
CA THR A 566 -34.65 -9.16 -6.51
C THR A 566 -35.69 -8.50 -7.43
N GLU A 567 -36.63 -9.27 -7.90
CA GLU A 567 -37.76 -8.76 -8.72
C GLU A 567 -38.47 -7.60 -7.99
N ASN A 568 -38.74 -6.52 -8.71
CA ASN A 568 -39.35 -5.27 -8.21
C ASN A 568 -38.52 -4.53 -7.11
N SER A 569 -37.26 -4.83 -6.94
CA SER A 569 -36.34 -4.00 -6.11
C SER A 569 -36.09 -2.64 -6.80
N SER A 570 -35.51 -1.69 -6.08
CA SER A 570 -34.92 -0.49 -6.66
C SER A 570 -33.43 -0.73 -6.89
N ALA A 571 -32.90 -0.38 -8.05
CA ALA A 571 -31.51 -0.50 -8.39
C ALA A 571 -31.07 0.58 -9.38
N GLU A 572 -29.79 0.88 -9.40
CA GLU A 572 -29.16 1.91 -10.21
C GLU A 572 -28.02 1.31 -11.06
N ILE A 573 -27.85 1.81 -12.28
CA ILE A 573 -26.64 1.60 -13.07
C ILE A 573 -25.72 2.78 -12.79
N THR A 574 -24.49 2.51 -12.35
CA THR A 574 -23.44 3.51 -12.14
C THR A 574 -22.24 3.19 -13.02
N ALA A 575 -21.63 4.20 -13.59
CA ALA A 575 -20.40 4.04 -14.37
C ALA A 575 -19.48 5.24 -14.16
N GLU A 576 -18.19 4.98 -14.05
CA GLU A 576 -17.17 6.03 -14.15
C GLU A 576 -16.67 6.08 -15.60
N ILE A 577 -16.76 7.25 -16.25
CA ILE A 577 -16.45 7.41 -17.66
C ILE A 577 -15.43 8.53 -17.83
N VAL A 578 -14.25 8.16 -18.34
CA VAL A 578 -13.18 9.11 -18.65
C VAL A 578 -12.85 9.03 -20.14
N SER A 579 -12.68 10.19 -20.78
CA SER A 579 -12.40 10.25 -22.22
C SER A 579 -11.47 11.42 -22.53
N ASN A 580 -10.69 11.29 -23.60
CA ASN A 580 -9.98 12.42 -24.22
C ASN A 580 -10.86 13.25 -25.18
N LYS A 581 -12.14 12.90 -25.27
CA LYS A 581 -13.17 13.58 -26.05
C LYS A 581 -14.22 14.18 -25.13
N GLU A 582 -14.92 15.21 -25.57
CA GLU A 582 -16.05 15.75 -24.82
C GLU A 582 -17.22 14.75 -24.81
N ILE A 583 -17.72 14.38 -23.64
CA ILE A 583 -18.89 13.51 -23.45
C ILE A 583 -20.14 14.39 -23.55
N GLU A 584 -20.94 14.17 -24.56
CA GLU A 584 -22.20 14.89 -24.78
C GLU A 584 -23.38 14.19 -24.10
N LYS A 585 -23.37 12.85 -24.08
CA LYS A 585 -24.43 12.03 -23.52
C LYS A 585 -23.96 10.63 -23.17
N VAL A 586 -24.54 10.06 -22.11
CA VAL A 586 -24.36 8.66 -21.73
C VAL A 586 -25.71 7.99 -21.62
N GLU A 587 -25.88 6.82 -22.25
CA GLU A 587 -27.11 6.06 -22.23
C GLU A 587 -26.86 4.61 -21.87
N ALA A 588 -27.75 3.98 -21.09
CA ALA A 588 -27.81 2.52 -20.97
C ALA A 588 -28.99 1.97 -21.77
N TRP A 589 -28.69 1.02 -22.66
CA TRP A 589 -29.70 0.34 -23.47
C TRP A 589 -30.01 -1.01 -22.86
N LEU A 590 -31.17 -1.12 -22.23
CA LEU A 590 -31.62 -2.23 -21.40
C LEU A 590 -32.48 -3.19 -22.21
N GLN A 591 -32.32 -4.48 -21.91
CA GLN A 591 -33.14 -5.57 -22.44
C GLN A 591 -33.45 -6.57 -21.33
N ASN A 592 -34.73 -6.81 -21.07
CA ASN A 592 -35.18 -7.95 -20.26
C ASN A 592 -36.29 -8.67 -21.03
N ALA A 593 -36.02 -9.93 -21.42
CA ALA A 593 -36.83 -10.74 -22.31
C ALA A 593 -37.16 -9.99 -23.62
N ASN A 594 -38.43 -9.60 -23.83
CA ASN A 594 -38.92 -8.87 -25.00
C ASN A 594 -39.14 -7.37 -24.73
N THR A 595 -38.73 -6.89 -23.54
CA THR A 595 -38.82 -5.48 -23.18
C THR A 595 -37.50 -4.80 -23.44
N TYR A 596 -37.52 -3.66 -24.10
CA TYR A 596 -36.36 -2.85 -24.44
C TYR A 596 -36.63 -1.42 -23.98
N GLU A 597 -35.62 -0.81 -23.36
CA GLU A 597 -35.70 0.58 -22.92
C GLU A 597 -34.31 1.22 -22.94
N ALA A 598 -34.23 2.48 -23.33
CA ALA A 598 -33.02 3.27 -23.23
C ALA A 598 -33.21 4.31 -22.12
N ILE A 599 -32.25 4.40 -21.21
CA ILE A 599 -32.22 5.37 -20.12
C ILE A 599 -30.96 6.21 -20.21
N GLU A 600 -31.10 7.50 -19.90
CA GLU A 600 -29.95 8.40 -19.85
C GLU A 600 -29.32 8.33 -18.46
N LEU A 601 -27.98 8.18 -18.39
CA LEU A 601 -27.19 8.30 -17.18
C LEU A 601 -26.82 9.76 -17.00
N GLU A 602 -27.23 10.34 -15.89
CA GLU A 602 -26.89 11.72 -15.52
C GLU A 602 -25.50 11.76 -14.86
N ASN A 603 -24.72 12.80 -15.19
CA ASN A 603 -23.46 13.06 -14.51
C ASN A 603 -23.76 13.52 -13.09
N SER A 604 -23.32 12.76 -12.10
CA SER A 604 -23.54 13.04 -10.67
C SER A 604 -22.36 13.73 -9.99
N SER A 605 -21.14 13.49 -10.45
CA SER A 605 -19.91 14.13 -9.95
C SER A 605 -18.71 13.74 -10.82
N ALA A 606 -17.73 14.61 -11.02
CA ALA A 606 -16.54 14.34 -11.81
C ALA A 606 -16.83 13.45 -13.04
N TYR A 607 -16.36 12.22 -13.02
CA TYR A 607 -16.51 11.24 -14.08
C TYR A 607 -17.64 10.22 -13.82
N ASN A 608 -18.43 10.41 -12.76
CA ASN A 608 -19.46 9.45 -12.37
C ASN A 608 -20.80 9.76 -13.03
N TYR A 609 -21.39 8.73 -13.62
CA TYR A 609 -22.70 8.76 -14.28
C TYR A 609 -23.62 7.71 -13.67
N SER A 610 -24.90 8.02 -13.48
CA SER A 610 -25.86 7.09 -12.90
C SER A 610 -27.26 7.25 -13.43
N ALA A 611 -28.08 6.17 -13.37
CA ALA A 611 -29.51 6.17 -13.64
C ALA A 611 -30.21 5.05 -12.89
N GLU A 612 -31.45 5.34 -12.43
CA GLU A 612 -32.32 4.30 -11.87
C GLU A 612 -32.80 3.34 -12.97
N ILE A 613 -32.77 2.04 -12.66
CA ILE A 613 -33.33 1.01 -13.57
C ILE A 613 -34.88 1.05 -13.47
N PRO A 614 -35.61 1.22 -14.59
CA PRO A 614 -37.07 1.24 -14.58
C PRO A 614 -37.68 -0.06 -14.04
N GLU A 615 -38.72 0.04 -13.23
CA GLU A 615 -39.38 -1.10 -12.55
C GLU A 615 -39.84 -2.20 -13.54
N ASN A 616 -40.28 -1.83 -14.74
CA ASN A 616 -40.66 -2.77 -15.79
C ASN A 616 -39.50 -3.62 -16.30
N MET A 617 -38.22 -3.19 -16.12
CA MET A 617 -36.99 -3.92 -16.47
C MET A 617 -36.54 -4.87 -15.36
N LEU A 618 -37.02 -4.69 -14.13
CA LEU A 618 -36.69 -5.50 -12.96
C LEU A 618 -37.68 -6.69 -12.80
N LYS A 619 -37.86 -7.45 -13.86
CA LYS A 619 -38.67 -8.68 -13.88
C LYS A 619 -37.82 -9.90 -13.90
N ASN A 620 -38.26 -10.99 -13.26
CA ASN A 620 -37.53 -12.25 -13.17
C ASN A 620 -36.95 -12.69 -14.54
N GLY A 621 -35.64 -12.87 -14.63
CA GLY A 621 -34.90 -13.18 -15.84
C GLY A 621 -33.51 -12.57 -15.86
N PHE A 622 -33.00 -12.26 -17.05
CA PHE A 622 -31.71 -11.60 -17.22
C PHE A 622 -31.90 -10.21 -17.78
N LEU A 623 -31.52 -9.21 -17.00
CA LEU A 623 -31.34 -7.86 -17.48
C LEU A 623 -30.00 -7.79 -18.20
N LYS A 624 -30.02 -7.57 -19.51
CA LYS A 624 -28.85 -7.36 -20.34
C LYS A 624 -28.81 -5.92 -20.79
N TYR A 625 -27.61 -5.33 -20.85
CA TYR A 625 -27.55 -3.93 -21.28
C TYR A 625 -26.16 -3.56 -21.84
N ARG A 626 -26.13 -2.44 -22.52
CA ARG A 626 -24.92 -1.77 -23.00
C ARG A 626 -24.92 -0.33 -22.52
N ILE A 627 -23.74 0.20 -22.27
CA ILE A 627 -23.53 1.64 -22.00
C ILE A 627 -22.98 2.26 -23.27
N ILE A 628 -23.59 3.35 -23.71
CA ILE A 628 -23.24 4.07 -24.93
C ILE A 628 -22.80 5.46 -24.55
N ALA A 629 -21.52 5.78 -24.80
CA ALA A 629 -20.99 7.13 -24.66
C ALA A 629 -21.06 7.85 -26.02
N THR A 630 -21.77 8.97 -26.06
CA THR A 630 -21.81 9.86 -27.22
C THR A 630 -20.83 11.00 -27.00
N THR A 631 -19.92 11.18 -27.91
CA THR A 631 -18.90 12.21 -27.89
C THR A 631 -19.00 13.10 -29.13
N ASP A 632 -18.24 14.21 -29.14
CA ASP A 632 -18.07 15.07 -30.34
C ASP A 632 -17.55 14.33 -31.59
N LYS A 633 -17.01 13.10 -31.43
CA LYS A 633 -16.48 12.26 -32.50
C LYS A 633 -17.36 11.09 -32.88
N GLY A 634 -18.46 10.87 -32.19
CA GLY A 634 -19.42 9.80 -32.45
C GLY A 634 -19.76 8.97 -31.24
N LYS A 635 -20.45 7.85 -31.45
CA LYS A 635 -20.89 6.94 -30.40
C LYS A 635 -19.89 5.81 -30.19
N GLU A 636 -19.67 5.41 -28.96
CA GLU A 636 -18.86 4.24 -28.54
C GLU A 636 -19.72 3.40 -27.60
N THR A 637 -19.77 2.08 -27.84
CA THR A 637 -20.62 1.13 -27.10
C THR A 637 -19.78 0.18 -26.24
N PHE A 638 -20.18 0.00 -24.99
CA PHE A 638 -19.54 -0.86 -24.01
C PHE A 638 -20.51 -1.94 -23.46
N PRO A 639 -20.02 -3.14 -23.10
CA PRO A 639 -18.62 -3.58 -23.19
C PRO A 639 -18.15 -3.75 -24.63
N GLY A 640 -16.82 -3.95 -24.84
CA GLY A 640 -16.21 -4.24 -26.13
C GLY A 640 -15.64 -3.04 -26.86
N GLU A 641 -15.81 -1.80 -26.37
CA GLU A 641 -15.24 -0.57 -26.98
C GLU A 641 -15.56 -0.43 -28.49
N VAL A 642 -16.81 -0.76 -28.87
CA VAL A 642 -17.23 -0.80 -30.29
C VAL A 642 -17.69 0.56 -30.75
N SER A 643 -17.13 1.04 -31.87
CA SER A 643 -17.58 2.27 -32.52
C SER A 643 -19.01 2.12 -33.05
N GLY A 644 -19.85 3.16 -32.86
CA GLY A 644 -21.25 3.16 -33.24
C GLY A 644 -22.17 2.73 -32.08
N SER A 645 -23.40 2.48 -32.42
CA SER A 645 -24.46 2.06 -31.50
C SER A 645 -25.35 0.96 -32.10
N PRO A 646 -26.11 0.21 -31.31
CA PRO A 646 -27.02 -0.85 -31.81
C PRO A 646 -28.09 -0.37 -32.81
N GLU A 647 -28.26 0.94 -32.98
CA GLU A 647 -29.17 1.49 -34.04
C GLU A 647 -28.52 1.48 -35.43
N ASP A 648 -27.19 1.41 -35.50
CA ASP A 648 -26.49 1.45 -36.76
C ASP A 648 -26.63 0.11 -37.49
N TRP A 649 -26.94 0.12 -38.78
CA TRP A 649 -27.23 -1.09 -39.59
C TRP A 649 -26.08 -2.08 -39.65
N ASP A 650 -24.85 -1.60 -39.47
CA ASP A 650 -23.59 -2.35 -39.52
C ASP A 650 -22.97 -2.56 -38.13
N PHE A 651 -23.64 -2.18 -37.06
CA PHE A 651 -23.19 -2.44 -35.69
C PHE A 651 -23.13 -3.94 -35.42
N TYR A 652 -21.95 -4.40 -34.93
CA TYR A 652 -21.78 -5.79 -34.58
C TYR A 652 -21.01 -5.93 -33.27
N SER A 653 -21.72 -6.34 -32.24
CA SER A 653 -21.17 -6.81 -30.96
C SER A 653 -22.19 -7.72 -30.27
N GLU A 654 -21.74 -8.84 -29.73
CA GLU A 654 -22.56 -9.75 -28.92
C GLU A 654 -22.40 -9.47 -27.41
N GLU A 655 -21.40 -8.70 -27.03
CA GLU A 655 -21.07 -8.42 -25.63
C GLU A 655 -22.12 -7.52 -24.98
N MET A 656 -22.50 -7.87 -23.76
CA MET A 656 -23.44 -7.13 -22.93
C MET A 656 -23.11 -7.32 -21.45
N PHE A 657 -23.29 -6.29 -20.66
CA PHE A 657 -23.39 -6.43 -19.21
C PHE A 657 -24.65 -7.22 -18.86
N THR A 658 -24.58 -8.01 -17.81
CA THR A 658 -25.70 -8.89 -17.42
C THR A 658 -25.89 -8.88 -15.91
N THR A 659 -27.12 -8.66 -15.48
CA THR A 659 -27.59 -8.78 -14.10
C THR A 659 -28.70 -9.82 -14.04
N GLN A 660 -28.65 -10.75 -13.09
CA GLN A 660 -29.71 -11.72 -12.90
C GLN A 660 -30.81 -11.13 -12.01
N ILE A 661 -32.06 -11.13 -12.49
CA ILE A 661 -33.23 -10.71 -11.69
C ILE A 661 -33.91 -11.97 -11.18
N VAL A 662 -34.03 -12.11 -9.86
CA VAL A 662 -34.55 -13.31 -9.22
C VAL A 662 -35.77 -13.03 -8.36
N LYS A 663 -36.53 -14.07 -8.08
CA LYS A 663 -37.60 -13.97 -7.09
C LYS A 663 -37.04 -13.93 -5.68
N GLU A 664 -37.69 -13.21 -4.79
CA GLU A 664 -37.35 -13.16 -3.37
C GLU A 664 -37.25 -14.54 -2.70
N SER A 665 -37.97 -15.53 -3.20
CA SER A 665 -37.97 -16.90 -2.73
C SER A 665 -36.72 -17.71 -3.12
N LYS A 666 -35.83 -17.18 -4.00
CA LYS A 666 -34.56 -17.83 -4.33
C LYS A 666 -33.60 -17.73 -3.13
N PRO A 667 -32.95 -18.85 -2.72
CA PRO A 667 -31.90 -18.79 -1.69
C PRO A 667 -30.85 -17.71 -1.98
N LEU A 668 -30.38 -17.03 -0.95
CA LEU A 668 -29.32 -16.03 -1.09
C LEU A 668 -27.97 -16.72 -1.02
N TYR A 669 -27.37 -17.01 -2.17
CA TYR A 669 -26.05 -17.63 -2.23
C TYR A 669 -24.97 -16.63 -1.79
N ILE A 670 -24.21 -16.99 -0.74
CA ILE A 670 -23.02 -16.25 -0.28
C ILE A 670 -21.72 -16.90 -0.74
N PHE A 671 -21.78 -18.11 -1.29
CA PHE A 671 -20.67 -18.78 -1.94
C PHE A 671 -21.20 -19.81 -2.95
N ASN A 672 -20.60 -19.85 -4.13
CA ASN A 672 -20.82 -20.85 -5.16
C ASN A 672 -19.47 -21.18 -5.81
N ALA A 673 -19.00 -22.40 -5.66
CA ALA A 673 -17.67 -22.79 -6.13
C ALA A 673 -17.42 -22.47 -7.61
N ALA A 674 -18.42 -22.65 -8.48
CA ALA A 674 -18.28 -22.41 -9.92
C ALA A 674 -18.11 -20.92 -10.31
N GLU A 675 -18.40 -20.01 -9.40
CA GLU A 675 -18.38 -18.56 -9.66
C GLU A 675 -17.30 -17.82 -8.83
N ASP A 676 -16.93 -18.37 -7.68
CA ASP A 676 -16.25 -17.62 -6.62
C ASP A 676 -14.84 -18.15 -6.27
N GLU A 677 -14.38 -19.27 -6.87
CA GLU A 677 -13.10 -19.88 -6.48
C GLU A 677 -11.89 -18.97 -6.63
N ASP A 678 -11.91 -18.10 -7.63
CA ASP A 678 -10.84 -17.14 -7.90
C ASP A 678 -10.64 -16.11 -6.78
N TYR A 679 -11.64 -15.94 -5.90
CA TYR A 679 -11.63 -14.96 -4.81
C TYR A 679 -11.50 -15.59 -3.43
N VAL A 680 -11.24 -16.91 -3.38
CA VAL A 680 -10.98 -17.61 -2.14
C VAL A 680 -9.53 -17.35 -1.71
N VAL A 681 -9.36 -16.89 -0.48
CA VAL A 681 -8.04 -16.62 0.13
C VAL A 681 -7.73 -17.72 1.13
N GLY A 682 -6.60 -18.42 0.96
CA GLY A 682 -6.11 -19.49 1.84
C GLY A 682 -4.88 -19.06 2.64
N GLU A 683 -4.40 -19.95 3.51
CA GLU A 683 -3.22 -19.71 4.35
C GLU A 683 -1.90 -19.87 3.59
N TRP A 684 -1.70 -21.02 2.99
CA TRP A 684 -0.57 -21.35 2.13
C TRP A 684 -1.11 -22.13 0.92
N SER A 685 -0.27 -22.52 0.01
CA SER A 685 -0.68 -23.16 -1.24
C SER A 685 -0.91 -24.67 -1.09
N PRO A 686 -2.08 -25.13 -0.58
CA PRO A 686 -2.46 -26.54 -0.67
C PRO A 686 -2.82 -26.89 -2.12
N GLU A 687 -3.08 -28.14 -2.37
CA GLU A 687 -3.69 -28.55 -3.65
C GLU A 687 -5.16 -28.11 -3.68
N ASN A 688 -5.45 -27.02 -4.38
CA ASN A 688 -6.80 -26.52 -4.62
C ASN A 688 -7.22 -26.83 -6.04
N ASN A 689 -8.44 -27.36 -6.19
CA ASN A 689 -8.98 -27.67 -7.51
C ASN A 689 -10.47 -27.36 -7.57
N LEU A 690 -10.88 -26.70 -8.65
CA LEU A 690 -12.27 -26.63 -9.03
C LEU A 690 -12.61 -27.88 -9.86
N VAL A 691 -13.49 -28.74 -9.32
CA VAL A 691 -13.81 -30.03 -9.91
C VAL A 691 -15.28 -30.06 -10.34
N PRO A 692 -15.60 -30.45 -11.58
CA PRO A 692 -16.99 -30.64 -11.99
C PRO A 692 -17.67 -31.72 -11.15
N THR A 693 -18.95 -31.50 -10.82
CA THR A 693 -19.78 -32.54 -10.18
C THR A 693 -20.59 -33.33 -11.21
N ASN A 694 -21.38 -34.29 -10.76
CA ASN A 694 -22.32 -34.98 -11.62
C ASN A 694 -23.50 -34.13 -12.09
N ASN A 695 -23.70 -32.97 -11.46
CA ASN A 695 -24.63 -31.95 -11.93
C ASN A 695 -23.87 -30.94 -12.78
N PRO A 696 -24.15 -30.78 -14.08
CA PRO A 696 -23.40 -29.89 -14.96
C PRO A 696 -23.53 -28.37 -14.59
N ALA A 697 -24.46 -28.04 -13.70
CA ALA A 697 -24.65 -26.68 -13.18
C ALA A 697 -23.85 -26.42 -11.89
N GLU A 698 -23.07 -27.39 -11.42
CA GLU A 698 -22.34 -27.30 -10.14
C GLU A 698 -20.89 -27.68 -10.31
N ALA A 699 -20.02 -26.99 -9.60
CA ALA A 699 -18.64 -27.39 -9.36
C ALA A 699 -18.38 -27.51 -7.87
N GLU A 700 -17.34 -28.22 -7.51
CA GLU A 700 -16.86 -28.41 -6.15
C GLU A 700 -15.48 -27.80 -6.00
N TYR A 701 -15.33 -26.88 -5.06
CA TYR A 701 -14.03 -26.37 -4.64
C TYR A 701 -13.43 -27.36 -3.65
N GLN A 702 -12.35 -28.01 -4.06
CA GLN A 702 -11.65 -29.02 -3.27
C GLN A 702 -10.37 -28.45 -2.68
N VAL A 703 -10.22 -28.59 -1.38
CA VAL A 703 -8.99 -28.29 -0.64
C VAL A 703 -8.43 -29.59 -0.08
N LYS A 704 -7.15 -29.84 -0.34
CA LYS A 704 -6.42 -31.02 0.17
C LYS A 704 -5.17 -30.58 0.88
N VAL A 705 -4.94 -31.09 2.07
CA VAL A 705 -3.81 -30.80 2.94
C VAL A 705 -3.17 -32.14 3.34
N GLU A 706 -1.88 -32.32 3.16
CA GLU A 706 -1.19 -33.58 3.49
C GLU A 706 -1.18 -33.84 4.99
N LYS A 707 -1.04 -32.82 5.79
CA LYS A 707 -1.10 -32.88 7.26
C LYS A 707 -1.52 -31.52 7.81
N LEU A 708 -2.19 -31.49 8.96
CA LEU A 708 -2.57 -30.25 9.65
C LEU A 708 -1.49 -29.78 10.62
N PHE A 709 -0.67 -30.71 11.10
CA PHE A 709 0.42 -30.38 12.00
C PHE A 709 1.62 -29.85 11.22
N GLU A 710 2.01 -28.61 11.48
CA GLU A 710 3.29 -28.06 11.05
C GLU A 710 4.04 -27.50 12.24
N GLU A 711 5.29 -27.95 12.41
CA GLU A 711 6.24 -27.27 13.28
C GLU A 711 6.76 -26.06 12.53
N ASP A 712 6.75 -24.90 13.18
CA ASP A 712 7.44 -23.74 12.64
C ASP A 712 8.95 -23.97 12.78
N VAL A 713 9.60 -24.32 11.68
CA VAL A 713 11.05 -24.59 11.65
C VAL A 713 11.85 -23.32 11.98
N GLU A 714 11.28 -22.16 11.67
CA GLU A 714 11.94 -20.86 11.94
C GLU A 714 11.68 -20.35 13.38
N ASN A 715 10.65 -20.87 14.03
CA ASN A 715 10.31 -20.61 15.42
C ASN A 715 9.89 -21.90 16.13
N PRO A 716 10.87 -22.76 16.49
CA PRO A 716 10.57 -24.06 17.11
C PRO A 716 9.86 -23.98 18.47
N GLU A 717 9.84 -22.83 19.11
CA GLU A 717 9.15 -22.58 20.39
C GLU A 717 7.70 -22.08 20.19
N ALA A 718 7.31 -21.78 18.94
CA ALA A 718 5.93 -21.40 18.65
C ALA A 718 4.97 -22.55 18.94
N GLU A 719 3.75 -22.22 19.41
CA GLU A 719 2.70 -23.22 19.53
C GLU A 719 2.38 -23.81 18.14
N PRO A 720 2.38 -25.13 17.97
CA PRO A 720 2.08 -25.75 16.69
C PRO A 720 0.69 -25.36 16.19
N VAL A 721 0.59 -25.13 14.88
CA VAL A 721 -0.67 -24.81 14.22
C VAL A 721 -1.32 -26.11 13.75
N TYR A 722 -2.59 -26.31 14.14
CA TYR A 722 -3.39 -27.49 13.81
C TYR A 722 -4.63 -27.16 12.98
N ASP A 723 -4.55 -26.11 12.19
CA ASP A 723 -5.69 -25.53 11.49
C ASP A 723 -5.27 -25.14 10.08
N TYR A 724 -6.09 -25.49 9.09
CA TYR A 724 -5.99 -24.94 7.76
C TYR A 724 -7.28 -24.20 7.42
N SER A 725 -7.17 -22.91 7.16
CA SER A 725 -8.31 -22.03 6.91
C SER A 725 -8.29 -21.42 5.52
N PHE A 726 -9.49 -21.17 4.99
CA PHE A 726 -9.69 -20.38 3.79
C PHE A 726 -10.97 -19.55 3.90
N ARG A 727 -10.96 -18.39 3.26
CA ARG A 727 -11.98 -17.33 3.42
C ARG A 727 -12.46 -16.82 2.07
N TYR A 728 -13.72 -16.47 2.00
CA TYR A 728 -14.34 -15.77 0.89
C TYR A 728 -15.13 -14.57 1.39
N ASN A 729 -14.86 -13.37 0.84
CA ASN A 729 -15.66 -12.17 1.09
C ASN A 729 -16.87 -12.15 0.15
N PHE A 730 -18.08 -12.07 0.72
CA PHE A 730 -19.31 -12.17 -0.07
C PHE A 730 -20.04 -10.83 -0.26
N ASN A 731 -19.50 -9.70 0.23
CA ASN A 731 -20.16 -8.40 0.15
C ASN A 731 -20.57 -8.04 -1.28
N ARG A 732 -19.64 -8.23 -2.23
CA ARG A 732 -19.86 -7.95 -3.65
C ARG A 732 -20.91 -8.88 -4.25
N LYS A 733 -20.87 -10.17 -3.91
CA LYS A 733 -21.81 -11.16 -4.44
C LYS A 733 -23.26 -10.85 -4.09
N ILE A 734 -23.51 -10.40 -2.87
CA ILE A 734 -24.88 -10.12 -2.38
C ILE A 734 -25.27 -8.65 -2.44
N ALA A 735 -24.46 -7.77 -3.04
CA ALA A 735 -24.65 -6.32 -3.02
C ALA A 735 -26.08 -5.91 -3.38
N GLY A 736 -26.66 -6.49 -4.44
CA GLY A 736 -28.03 -6.20 -4.89
C GLY A 736 -29.15 -6.84 -4.07
N ARG A 737 -28.82 -7.73 -3.12
CA ARG A 737 -29.78 -8.43 -2.26
C ARG A 737 -29.49 -8.28 -0.76
N LYS A 738 -28.58 -7.38 -0.41
CA LYS A 738 -28.12 -7.18 0.97
C LYS A 738 -29.28 -6.89 1.95
N ALA A 739 -30.32 -6.22 1.50
CA ALA A 739 -31.50 -5.94 2.33
C ALA A 739 -32.24 -7.20 2.79
N GLU A 740 -32.07 -8.35 2.13
CA GLU A 740 -32.70 -9.62 2.50
C GLU A 740 -32.04 -10.31 3.70
N LEU A 741 -30.81 -9.92 4.09
CA LEU A 741 -30.07 -10.53 5.19
C LEU A 741 -30.92 -10.62 6.47
N ASN A 742 -31.64 -9.55 6.81
CA ASN A 742 -32.45 -9.46 8.02
C ASN A 742 -33.62 -10.47 8.08
N SER A 743 -33.97 -11.09 6.96
CA SER A 743 -35.05 -12.09 6.86
C SER A 743 -34.51 -13.53 6.93
N LYS A 744 -33.20 -13.73 6.97
CA LYS A 744 -32.55 -15.05 6.93
C LYS A 744 -32.27 -15.56 8.34
N ASP A 745 -32.56 -16.85 8.57
CA ASP A 745 -32.37 -17.51 9.87
C ASP A 745 -31.48 -18.75 9.84
N SER A 746 -31.14 -19.24 8.65
CA SER A 746 -30.37 -20.45 8.48
C SER A 746 -29.34 -20.38 7.38
N LEU A 747 -28.21 -21.08 7.62
CA LEU A 747 -27.12 -21.29 6.67
C LEU A 747 -27.22 -22.72 6.11
N MET A 748 -27.26 -22.84 4.79
CA MET A 748 -27.33 -24.11 4.06
C MET A 748 -25.99 -24.34 3.36
N ILE A 749 -25.31 -25.43 3.68
CA ILE A 749 -23.96 -25.74 3.18
C ILE A 749 -23.98 -27.05 2.46
N LYS A 750 -23.63 -27.05 1.17
CA LYS A 750 -23.50 -28.25 0.34
C LYS A 750 -22.03 -28.64 0.25
N ALA A 751 -21.63 -29.68 0.97
CA ALA A 751 -20.23 -30.08 1.15
C ALA A 751 -20.06 -31.56 1.40
N ARG A 752 -18.81 -32.02 1.35
CA ARG A 752 -18.39 -33.40 1.76
C ARG A 752 -16.96 -33.42 2.26
N SER A 753 -16.60 -34.49 2.96
CA SER A 753 -15.21 -34.85 3.21
C SER A 753 -14.60 -35.56 1.99
N LEU A 754 -13.33 -35.29 1.71
CA LEU A 754 -12.56 -35.97 0.68
C LEU A 754 -11.75 -37.15 1.25
N THR A 755 -11.52 -37.15 2.57
CA THR A 755 -10.75 -38.19 3.28
C THR A 755 -11.51 -38.70 4.50
N ALA A 756 -11.18 -39.87 5.00
CA ALA A 756 -11.81 -40.40 6.21
C ALA A 756 -11.37 -39.65 7.50
N SER A 757 -10.20 -39.04 7.47
CA SER A 757 -9.61 -38.29 8.58
C SER A 757 -10.23 -36.88 8.78
N THR A 758 -10.99 -36.40 7.79
CA THR A 758 -11.67 -35.08 7.87
C THR A 758 -13.16 -35.33 8.17
N ASP A 759 -13.47 -35.59 9.39
CA ASP A 759 -14.85 -35.83 9.84
C ASP A 759 -15.56 -34.56 10.32
N LYS A 760 -14.81 -33.45 10.47
CA LYS A 760 -15.33 -32.17 10.93
C LYS A 760 -14.85 -31.01 10.07
N LEU A 761 -15.69 -29.97 9.97
CA LEU A 761 -15.37 -28.69 9.34
C LEU A 761 -15.96 -27.57 10.20
N GLN A 762 -15.14 -26.64 10.65
CA GLN A 762 -15.61 -25.41 11.25
C GLN A 762 -16.01 -24.41 10.15
N ILE A 763 -17.16 -23.80 10.32
CA ILE A 763 -17.68 -22.75 9.44
C ILE A 763 -17.97 -21.55 10.29
N ALA A 764 -17.46 -20.39 9.87
CA ALA A 764 -17.64 -19.13 10.57
C ALA A 764 -18.08 -18.02 9.61
N LEU A 765 -18.96 -17.18 10.09
CA LEU A 765 -19.25 -15.86 9.52
C LEU A 765 -18.39 -14.84 10.25
N VAL A 766 -17.59 -14.11 9.48
CA VAL A 766 -16.70 -13.06 9.98
C VAL A 766 -17.40 -11.72 9.80
N MET A 767 -17.55 -10.98 10.88
CA MET A 767 -18.17 -9.66 10.86
C MET A 767 -17.14 -8.58 10.51
N LYS A 768 -17.60 -7.43 10.06
CA LYS A 768 -16.78 -6.25 9.73
C LYS A 768 -15.85 -5.79 10.86
N ASN A 769 -16.21 -6.04 12.10
CA ASN A 769 -15.35 -5.77 13.26
C ASN A 769 -14.36 -6.89 13.58
N GLY A 770 -14.18 -7.86 12.68
CA GLY A 770 -13.27 -8.98 12.82
C GLY A 770 -13.77 -10.14 13.72
N ALA A 771 -14.82 -9.94 14.50
CA ALA A 771 -15.36 -11.00 15.32
C ALA A 771 -15.97 -12.11 14.46
N SER A 772 -15.70 -13.36 14.83
CA SER A 772 -16.14 -14.52 14.07
C SER A 772 -17.09 -15.37 14.89
N PHE A 773 -18.20 -15.74 14.27
CA PHE A 773 -19.23 -16.60 14.88
C PHE A 773 -19.43 -17.83 14.01
N GLY A 774 -19.31 -19.00 14.58
CA GLY A 774 -19.33 -20.23 13.82
C GLY A 774 -19.77 -21.45 14.61
N THR A 775 -19.71 -22.58 13.94
CA THR A 775 -19.95 -23.92 14.49
C THR A 775 -19.19 -24.97 13.66
N SER A 776 -18.97 -26.14 14.22
CA SER A 776 -18.44 -27.30 13.49
C SER A 776 -19.57 -28.21 13.02
N ILE A 777 -19.49 -28.71 11.79
CA ILE A 777 -20.38 -29.73 11.24
C ILE A 777 -19.67 -31.06 11.09
N ASP A 778 -20.42 -32.15 11.27
CA ASP A 778 -19.92 -33.50 11.04
C ASP A 778 -20.02 -33.82 9.55
N LEU A 779 -18.88 -33.89 8.87
CA LEU A 779 -18.80 -34.21 7.44
C LEU A 779 -18.92 -35.70 7.16
N THR A 780 -19.44 -36.01 5.98
CA THR A 780 -19.41 -37.34 5.41
C THR A 780 -18.75 -37.33 4.04
N GLN A 781 -18.25 -38.49 3.58
CA GLN A 781 -17.67 -38.58 2.22
C GLN A 781 -18.73 -38.47 1.10
N GLU A 782 -19.99 -38.65 1.42
CA GLU A 782 -21.10 -38.37 0.51
C GLU A 782 -21.46 -36.86 0.58
N THR A 783 -21.66 -36.25 -0.57
CA THR A 783 -22.14 -34.85 -0.65
C THR A 783 -23.52 -34.74 0.00
N LYS A 784 -23.63 -33.83 0.95
CA LYS A 784 -24.87 -33.49 1.66
C LYS A 784 -25.05 -32.00 1.81
N THR A 785 -26.30 -31.60 2.05
CA THR A 785 -26.63 -30.26 2.49
C THR A 785 -26.83 -30.26 4.00
N TYR A 786 -26.05 -29.47 4.69
CA TYR A 786 -26.09 -29.24 6.13
C TYR A 786 -26.83 -27.94 6.41
N LYS A 787 -27.80 -28.01 7.32
CA LYS A 787 -28.53 -26.83 7.80
C LYS A 787 -27.99 -26.42 9.17
N ILE A 788 -27.67 -25.13 9.34
CA ILE A 788 -27.24 -24.52 10.58
C ILE A 788 -28.17 -23.35 10.90
N ASP A 789 -28.78 -23.38 12.07
CA ASP A 789 -29.53 -22.23 12.60
C ASP A 789 -28.55 -21.11 12.96
N LEU A 790 -28.72 -19.88 12.42
CA LEU A 790 -27.86 -18.74 12.71
C LEU A 790 -27.83 -18.36 14.20
N SER A 791 -28.95 -18.59 14.91
CA SER A 791 -29.03 -18.38 16.36
C SER A 791 -28.17 -19.37 17.18
N SER A 792 -27.67 -20.44 16.57
CA SER A 792 -26.79 -21.44 17.23
C SER A 792 -25.31 -21.09 17.11
N LEU A 793 -24.96 -20.12 16.29
CA LEU A 793 -23.57 -19.68 16.11
C LEU A 793 -22.98 -19.12 17.40
N LYS A 794 -21.73 -19.44 17.65
CA LYS A 794 -20.98 -19.01 18.84
C LYS A 794 -19.67 -18.34 18.43
N PRO A 795 -19.10 -17.48 19.27
CA PRO A 795 -17.75 -16.96 19.03
C PRO A 795 -16.75 -18.11 18.81
N VAL A 796 -15.97 -18.03 17.74
CA VAL A 796 -14.91 -19.00 17.40
C VAL A 796 -13.61 -18.27 17.10
N LYS A 797 -12.49 -18.98 17.29
CA LYS A 797 -11.20 -18.45 16.82
C LYS A 797 -11.12 -18.57 15.31
N THR A 798 -10.57 -17.56 14.66
CA THR A 798 -10.27 -17.57 13.22
C THR A 798 -8.86 -17.09 12.97
N VAL A 799 -8.26 -17.69 11.95
CA VAL A 799 -6.93 -17.32 11.47
C VAL A 799 -7.01 -15.99 10.73
N SER A 800 -5.99 -15.15 10.88
CA SER A 800 -5.82 -13.94 10.06
C SER A 800 -5.52 -14.34 8.61
N LEU A 801 -6.35 -13.89 7.66
CA LEU A 801 -6.21 -14.19 6.24
C LEU A 801 -6.30 -12.91 5.41
N PRO A 802 -5.46 -12.77 4.35
CA PRO A 802 -4.33 -13.65 4.03
C PRO A 802 -3.34 -13.77 5.20
N ARG A 803 -2.54 -14.85 5.22
CA ARG A 803 -1.50 -15.01 6.25
C ARG A 803 -0.48 -13.90 6.14
N PRO A 804 -0.16 -13.22 7.25
CA PRO A 804 0.89 -12.21 7.24
C PRO A 804 2.27 -12.83 7.01
N TYR A 805 3.17 -12.02 6.43
CA TYR A 805 4.58 -12.31 6.32
C TYR A 805 5.36 -11.22 7.07
N PRO A 806 6.35 -11.55 7.89
CA PRO A 806 6.94 -12.88 8.14
C PRO A 806 6.04 -13.82 8.97
N SER A 807 6.35 -15.11 8.91
CA SER A 807 5.53 -16.19 9.49
C SER A 807 5.47 -16.19 11.01
N PHE A 808 6.40 -15.52 11.71
CA PHE A 808 6.42 -15.43 13.17
C PHE A 808 5.31 -14.53 13.75
N LEU A 809 4.60 -13.78 12.91
CA LEU A 809 3.51 -12.93 13.36
C LEU A 809 2.30 -13.73 13.84
N PRO A 810 1.42 -13.13 14.69
CA PRO A 810 0.30 -13.84 15.28
C PRO A 810 -0.58 -14.57 14.26
N TYR A 811 -0.86 -15.84 14.54
CA TYR A 811 -1.67 -16.71 13.69
C TYR A 811 -3.15 -16.41 13.78
N TYR A 812 -3.66 -16.28 15.01
CA TYR A 812 -5.06 -16.00 15.27
C TYR A 812 -5.28 -14.51 15.53
N PHE A 813 -6.34 -13.98 14.96
CA PHE A 813 -6.76 -12.62 15.19
C PHE A 813 -7.34 -12.43 16.60
N LYS A 814 -6.93 -11.33 17.26
CA LYS A 814 -7.46 -10.90 18.57
C LYS A 814 -8.39 -9.70 18.37
N HIS A 815 -9.52 -9.68 19.07
CA HIS A 815 -10.47 -8.56 19.07
C HIS A 815 -11.07 -8.32 20.43
N SER A 816 -11.54 -7.09 20.69
CA SER A 816 -12.20 -6.69 21.95
C SER A 816 -13.72 -6.88 21.92
N TYR A 817 -14.33 -7.18 20.78
CA TYR A 817 -15.78 -7.32 20.62
C TYR A 817 -16.36 -8.42 21.52
N LYS A 818 -17.43 -8.07 22.28
CA LYS A 818 -18.13 -8.96 23.22
C LYS A 818 -19.64 -9.02 22.98
N GLY A 819 -20.11 -8.46 21.86
CA GLY A 819 -21.52 -8.47 21.50
C GLY A 819 -21.98 -9.79 20.88
N ASP A 820 -23.24 -9.82 20.51
CA ASP A 820 -23.89 -10.95 19.85
C ASP A 820 -23.62 -10.95 18.34
N PHE A 821 -23.90 -12.05 17.66
CA PHE A 821 -23.86 -12.17 16.23
C PHE A 821 -24.95 -11.34 15.56
N GLU A 822 -24.56 -10.54 14.57
CA GLU A 822 -25.46 -9.72 13.75
C GLU A 822 -25.16 -10.00 12.27
N LEU A 823 -26.08 -10.68 11.57
CA LEU A 823 -25.87 -11.11 10.19
C LEU A 823 -25.62 -9.94 9.22
N GLU A 824 -26.25 -8.79 9.44
CA GLU A 824 -26.07 -7.59 8.61
C GLU A 824 -24.64 -7.02 8.65
N ASN A 825 -23.88 -7.36 9.71
CA ASN A 825 -22.49 -7.00 9.88
C ASN A 825 -21.53 -8.09 9.38
N ALA A 826 -22.02 -9.26 8.95
CA ALA A 826 -21.18 -10.30 8.36
C ALA A 826 -20.75 -9.90 6.94
N GLU A 827 -19.47 -10.12 6.64
CA GLU A 827 -18.89 -9.80 5.34
C GLU A 827 -18.13 -10.96 4.69
N ALA A 828 -17.69 -11.93 5.49
CA ALA A 828 -16.92 -13.03 4.96
C ALA A 828 -17.34 -14.38 5.56
N LEU A 829 -17.15 -15.43 4.77
CA LEU A 829 -17.32 -16.83 5.13
C LEU A 829 -15.93 -17.45 5.27
N GLN A 830 -15.64 -18.06 6.41
CA GLN A 830 -14.38 -18.76 6.65
C GLN A 830 -14.62 -20.21 7.00
N PHE A 831 -13.84 -21.08 6.36
CA PHE A 831 -13.81 -22.52 6.61
C PHE A 831 -12.49 -22.87 7.28
N SER A 832 -12.53 -23.74 8.29
CA SER A 832 -11.33 -24.24 8.98
C SER A 832 -11.36 -25.75 9.12
N ILE A 833 -10.34 -26.40 8.59
CA ILE A 833 -10.04 -27.82 8.78
C ILE A 833 -9.08 -27.91 9.96
N GLY A 834 -9.41 -28.65 10.99
CA GLY A 834 -8.60 -28.77 12.23
C GLY A 834 -9.44 -28.68 13.49
N PRO A 835 -10.20 -27.59 13.69
CA PRO A 835 -11.02 -27.46 14.89
C PRO A 835 -11.99 -28.64 15.08
N GLY A 836 -11.81 -29.39 16.21
CA GLY A 836 -12.62 -30.54 16.54
C GLY A 836 -12.18 -31.88 15.96
N ILE A 837 -11.12 -31.91 15.14
CA ILE A 837 -10.46 -33.14 14.69
C ILE A 837 -9.63 -33.71 15.85
N GLU A 838 -9.63 -35.06 16.02
CA GLU A 838 -8.87 -35.70 17.09
C GLU A 838 -7.35 -35.62 16.85
N ASN A 839 -6.56 -35.44 17.90
CA ASN A 839 -5.12 -35.25 17.85
C ASN A 839 -4.35 -36.36 17.10
N ASN A 840 -4.84 -37.60 17.13
CA ASN A 840 -4.23 -38.72 16.42
C ASN A 840 -4.49 -38.71 14.91
N GLU A 841 -5.35 -37.84 14.42
CA GLU A 841 -5.66 -37.66 12.99
C GLU A 841 -4.92 -36.50 12.33
N LEU A 842 -4.29 -35.61 13.10
CA LEU A 842 -3.70 -34.35 12.59
C LEU A 842 -2.56 -34.54 11.58
N GLU A 843 -1.84 -35.67 11.68
CA GLU A 843 -0.74 -36.01 10.75
C GLU A 843 -1.22 -36.72 9.49
N ASN A 844 -2.52 -37.06 9.41
CA ASN A 844 -3.09 -37.71 8.25
C ASN A 844 -3.45 -36.70 7.16
N PRO A 845 -3.59 -37.14 5.89
CA PRO A 845 -4.11 -36.26 4.83
C PRO A 845 -5.55 -35.88 5.12
N HIS A 846 -5.82 -34.56 4.95
CA HIS A 846 -7.16 -33.99 5.10
C HIS A 846 -7.67 -33.40 3.79
N GLY A 847 -9.00 -33.28 3.68
CA GLY A 847 -9.57 -32.58 2.54
C GLY A 847 -11.09 -32.43 2.63
N VAL A 848 -11.53 -31.31 2.06
CA VAL A 848 -12.95 -30.94 1.97
C VAL A 848 -13.31 -30.56 0.55
N GLY A 849 -14.54 -30.84 0.15
CA GLY A 849 -15.14 -30.34 -1.08
C GLY A 849 -16.38 -29.52 -0.74
N ILE A 850 -16.45 -28.29 -1.23
CA ILE A 850 -17.54 -27.35 -0.98
C ILE A 850 -18.14 -26.93 -2.32
N ILE A 851 -19.46 -27.09 -2.47
CA ILE A 851 -20.18 -26.74 -3.68
C ILE A 851 -20.81 -25.36 -3.55
N SER A 852 -21.54 -25.12 -2.45
CA SER A 852 -22.22 -23.86 -2.26
C SER A 852 -22.57 -23.60 -0.80
N VAL A 853 -22.75 -22.31 -0.46
CA VAL A 853 -23.29 -21.85 0.80
C VAL A 853 -24.38 -20.82 0.50
N SER A 854 -25.56 -20.98 1.09
CA SER A 854 -26.66 -20.02 0.95
C SER A 854 -27.31 -19.70 2.30
N LEU A 855 -27.95 -18.57 2.37
CA LEU A 855 -28.80 -18.12 3.46
C LEU A 855 -30.28 -18.31 3.09
N GLU A 856 -31.07 -18.88 3.99
CA GLU A 856 -32.53 -19.14 3.83
C GLU A 856 -33.34 -18.51 4.96
#